data_7680e9aa06de8991a3212c2bbd57e28d
#
_entry.id   7680e9aa06de8991a3212c2bbd57e28d
#
_cell.length_a   1.000
_cell.length_b   1.000
_cell.length_c   1.000
_cell.angle_alpha   90.00
_cell.angle_beta   90.00
_cell.angle_gamma   90.00
#
_symmetry.space_group_name_H-M   'P 1'
#
loop_
_entity.id
_entity.type
_entity.pdbx_description
1 polymer ?
#
loop_
_entity_poly.entity_id
_entity_poly.type
_entity_poly.pdbx_seq_one_letter_code
_entity_poly.pdbx_strand_id
1 'polypeptide(L)'
;MPNRQPLTPEDVLKFENIGDAQLSPDGKTIAFVRGKPFKPDGVSVHATIWLCDVATGEIRQLTSGPRTDTLPRWSPDGKQLAFLSNRLAEKQKQIFLIDPHGGEARALTTLKGIIPTPRGLNALQWSPDGQQLGFLLKDSLSEEEQSRRRKKDDAIVFEQNPHYVRAWSVRIDDKSVHCMSPEQLQVWEFCWHPDSQQMAATVSDVPYESAWYSNRLVSFAPQGDLCELWSSTRQVSLPGWSPDGSHVAFLSSTWSDRGCSSGDIWTIAAEGGEANHVSAGTIASFGWYHWMKDSRQLLAIGHERGGTGIHRFDTAEETAAALWWEEAAVAEAHWPRFSVAADNTIAVVKEDLSHPRDLWIGQLQGDQLDWKQLTNLHPLADSFLAGETSFHHWQGADDWPMQGILIKPTNYEPGKAYPLVMWVHGGPTGVSGSRYYTSFGWCQLLANAGYAVFLPNYRGSVGWGLEFSESNLGDMGGKDFEDMLLGIDSLVDAGIADADCLAVAGWSYGGFISAWAICQDQRFKAAVMGAGISHWSSFHGKSCLSAWDAMYYQTDPYERSGKFEQFSPISYAHDIQTPTLILHGERDQDVPVEQAYTFFRTLKDQEVPVELVVYPREAHAVTERLHMLDMSRRVLAWLDTHL
;
A
#
# COMPACT_ATOMS: atom_id res chain seq x y z
N MET A 1 19.57 -32.08 -0.58
CA MET A 1 18.73 -30.91 -0.25
C MET A 1 17.80 -31.37 0.85
N PRO A 2 17.46 -30.57 1.86
CA PRO A 2 16.42 -30.95 2.82
C PRO A 2 15.13 -31.26 2.06
N ASN A 3 14.35 -32.25 2.51
CA ASN A 3 13.05 -32.56 1.94
C ASN A 3 12.15 -31.33 2.13
N ARG A 4 11.94 -30.54 1.08
CA ARG A 4 10.97 -29.44 1.08
C ARG A 4 9.57 -30.02 1.14
N GLN A 5 8.70 -29.42 1.93
CA GLN A 5 7.30 -29.84 2.07
C GLN A 5 6.35 -28.84 1.37
N PRO A 6 5.16 -29.28 0.95
CA PRO A 6 4.14 -28.36 0.45
C PRO A 6 3.78 -27.30 1.47
N LEU A 7 3.55 -26.06 1.00
CA LEU A 7 3.09 -24.95 1.83
C LEU A 7 1.62 -25.12 2.20
N THR A 8 1.28 -24.96 3.47
CA THR A 8 -0.11 -25.03 3.97
C THR A 8 -0.61 -23.64 4.39
N PRO A 9 -1.94 -23.44 4.51
CA PRO A 9 -2.49 -22.20 5.06
C PRO A 9 -1.92 -21.82 6.44
N GLU A 10 -1.63 -22.81 7.30
CA GLU A 10 -1.01 -22.62 8.60
C GLU A 10 0.45 -22.15 8.50
N ASP A 11 1.16 -22.62 7.48
CA ASP A 11 2.57 -22.25 7.27
C ASP A 11 2.71 -20.81 6.81
N VAL A 12 1.78 -20.31 5.99
CA VAL A 12 1.73 -18.91 5.55
C VAL A 12 1.71 -17.97 6.76
N LEU A 13 0.99 -18.31 7.81
CA LEU A 13 0.88 -17.50 9.03
C LEU A 13 2.14 -17.52 9.91
N LYS A 14 3.16 -18.30 9.56
CA LYS A 14 4.45 -18.36 10.27
C LYS A 14 5.46 -17.35 9.74
N PHE A 15 5.23 -16.79 8.55
CA PHE A 15 6.10 -15.75 8.00
C PHE A 15 5.95 -14.46 8.79
N GLU A 16 7.10 -13.86 9.14
CA GLU A 16 7.14 -12.60 9.85
C GLU A 16 7.02 -11.42 8.87
N ASN A 17 6.44 -10.32 9.33
CA ASN A 17 6.43 -9.09 8.56
C ASN A 17 7.64 -8.23 8.97
N ILE A 18 8.47 -7.88 7.99
CA ILE A 18 9.64 -7.02 8.14
C ILE A 18 9.36 -5.73 7.37
N GLY A 19 9.60 -4.60 8.00
CA GLY A 19 9.36 -3.30 7.35
C GLY A 19 9.93 -2.11 8.11
N ASP A 20 9.74 -0.93 7.55
CA ASP A 20 10.15 0.37 8.10
C ASP A 20 11.61 0.41 8.57
N ALA A 21 12.54 0.00 7.69
CA ALA A 21 13.97 0.03 7.95
C ALA A 21 14.49 1.47 7.92
N GLN A 22 15.04 1.92 9.04
CA GLN A 22 15.54 3.28 9.24
C GLN A 22 17.01 3.24 9.64
N LEU A 23 17.87 3.76 8.79
CA LEU A 23 19.30 3.85 9.02
C LEU A 23 19.61 4.97 10.02
N SER A 24 20.48 4.72 10.99
CA SER A 24 20.96 5.75 11.90
C SER A 24 21.73 6.85 11.14
N PRO A 25 21.75 8.11 11.62
CA PRO A 25 22.45 9.20 10.95
C PRO A 25 23.92 8.94 10.63
N ASP A 26 24.59 8.11 11.43
CA ASP A 26 25.99 7.70 11.24
C ASP A 26 26.17 6.46 10.34
N GLY A 27 25.08 5.90 9.80
CA GLY A 27 25.09 4.77 8.89
C GLY A 27 25.42 3.40 9.50
N LYS A 28 25.52 3.29 10.83
CA LYS A 28 26.04 2.06 11.49
C LYS A 28 24.97 1.11 11.98
N THR A 29 23.72 1.57 12.14
CA THR A 29 22.65 0.76 12.72
C THR A 29 21.36 0.97 11.95
N ILE A 30 20.65 -0.11 11.64
CA ILE A 30 19.30 -0.07 11.06
C ILE A 30 18.30 -0.38 12.17
N ALA A 31 17.37 0.54 12.44
CA ALA A 31 16.17 0.26 13.22
C ALA A 31 15.07 -0.22 12.28
N PHE A 32 14.42 -1.34 12.59
CA PHE A 32 13.37 -1.88 11.75
C PHE A 32 12.24 -2.48 12.57
N VAL A 33 11.07 -2.58 11.97
CA VAL A 33 9.89 -3.22 12.57
C VAL A 33 9.88 -4.69 12.18
N ARG A 34 9.74 -5.56 13.17
CA ARG A 34 9.55 -6.98 12.99
C ARG A 34 8.24 -7.40 13.62
N GLY A 35 7.28 -7.78 12.78
CA GLY A 35 6.01 -8.36 13.18
C GLY A 35 6.19 -9.86 13.33
N LYS A 36 6.09 -10.38 14.58
CA LYS A 36 6.19 -11.82 14.83
C LYS A 36 4.96 -12.55 14.29
N PRO A 37 5.09 -13.84 13.95
CA PRO A 37 3.96 -14.68 13.61
C PRO A 37 2.89 -14.61 14.69
N PHE A 38 1.66 -14.83 14.30
CA PHE A 38 0.55 -14.90 15.26
C PHE A 38 0.85 -15.92 16.36
N LYS A 39 0.61 -15.54 17.61
CA LYS A 39 0.57 -16.51 18.68
C LYS A 39 -0.59 -17.49 18.45
N PRO A 40 -0.52 -18.75 18.92
CA PRO A 40 -1.60 -19.72 18.73
C PRO A 40 -2.97 -19.24 19.21
N ASP A 41 -3.00 -18.44 20.28
CA ASP A 41 -4.15 -17.79 20.89
C ASP A 41 -4.31 -16.30 20.50
N GLY A 42 -3.42 -15.81 19.63
CA GLY A 42 -3.35 -14.39 19.27
C GLY A 42 -4.32 -14.02 18.16
N VAL A 43 -4.91 -12.84 18.29
CA VAL A 43 -5.85 -12.27 17.32
C VAL A 43 -5.09 -11.46 16.26
N SER A 44 -4.00 -10.81 16.66
CA SER A 44 -3.22 -9.92 15.79
C SER A 44 -1.71 -10.13 15.95
N VAL A 45 -0.98 -9.74 14.92
CA VAL A 45 0.49 -9.74 14.94
C VAL A 45 1.00 -8.68 15.92
N HIS A 46 1.93 -9.07 16.79
CA HIS A 46 2.69 -8.12 17.60
C HIS A 46 3.93 -7.68 16.83
N ALA A 47 4.06 -6.37 16.63
CA ALA A 47 5.25 -5.78 16.05
C ALA A 47 6.13 -5.16 17.14
N THR A 48 7.42 -5.34 17.02
CA THR A 48 8.45 -4.78 17.91
C THR A 48 9.57 -4.17 17.09
N ILE A 49 10.35 -3.28 17.70
CA ILE A 49 11.48 -2.64 17.04
C ILE A 49 12.74 -3.44 17.33
N TRP A 50 13.50 -3.69 16.28
CA TRP A 50 14.79 -4.39 16.29
C TRP A 50 15.87 -3.49 15.74
N LEU A 51 17.10 -3.75 16.12
CA LEU A 51 18.27 -3.10 15.56
C LEU A 51 19.13 -4.14 14.85
N CYS A 52 19.70 -3.74 13.71
CA CYS A 52 20.70 -4.50 12.98
C CYS A 52 22.00 -3.69 12.90
N ASP A 53 23.11 -4.26 13.29
CA ASP A 53 24.44 -3.68 13.09
C ASP A 53 24.86 -3.83 11.62
N VAL A 54 25.18 -2.73 10.97
CA VAL A 54 25.46 -2.69 9.52
C VAL A 54 26.74 -3.43 9.16
N ALA A 55 27.75 -3.43 10.04
CA ALA A 55 29.03 -4.07 9.75
C ALA A 55 28.95 -5.60 9.87
N THR A 56 28.25 -6.09 10.89
CA THR A 56 28.22 -7.52 11.25
C THR A 56 26.95 -8.24 10.77
N GLY A 57 25.83 -7.52 10.56
CA GLY A 57 24.50 -8.09 10.32
C GLY A 57 23.84 -8.66 11.58
N GLU A 58 24.45 -8.49 12.76
CA GLU A 58 23.87 -8.95 14.02
C GLU A 58 22.61 -8.16 14.35
N ILE A 59 21.55 -8.89 14.72
CA ILE A 59 20.27 -8.30 15.10
C ILE A 59 20.01 -8.45 16.59
N ARG A 60 19.39 -7.42 17.19
CA ARG A 60 18.92 -7.48 18.57
C ARG A 60 17.55 -6.81 18.71
N GLN A 61 16.72 -7.35 19.57
CA GLN A 61 15.45 -6.74 19.90
C GLN A 61 15.68 -5.51 20.79
N LEU A 62 15.14 -4.35 20.39
CA LEU A 62 15.22 -3.11 21.17
C LEU A 62 14.00 -2.94 22.08
N THR A 63 12.79 -3.19 21.59
CA THR A 63 11.56 -3.04 22.36
C THR A 63 10.92 -4.40 22.66
N SER A 64 10.44 -4.58 23.89
CA SER A 64 9.87 -5.84 24.39
C SER A 64 8.55 -5.58 25.14
N GLY A 65 7.65 -4.83 24.52
CA GLY A 65 6.35 -4.53 25.11
C GLY A 65 5.34 -5.67 24.90
N PRO A 66 4.26 -5.72 25.72
CA PRO A 66 3.17 -6.68 25.51
C PRO A 66 2.29 -6.33 24.30
N ARG A 67 2.56 -5.21 23.65
CA ARG A 67 1.76 -4.61 22.58
C ARG A 67 2.63 -4.18 21.39
N THR A 68 2.05 -3.53 20.41
CA THR A 68 2.69 -3.18 19.14
C THR A 68 3.47 -1.87 19.23
N ASP A 69 4.73 -1.91 18.80
CA ASP A 69 5.65 -0.79 18.62
C ASP A 69 5.97 -0.65 17.13
N THR A 70 5.80 0.56 16.57
CA THR A 70 5.94 0.84 15.13
C THR A 70 6.53 2.23 14.89
N LEU A 71 6.88 2.52 13.64
CA LEU A 71 7.41 3.81 13.20
C LEU A 71 8.65 4.27 13.97
N PRO A 72 9.74 3.48 13.99
CA PRO A 72 11.00 3.94 14.57
C PRO A 72 11.55 5.15 13.80
N ARG A 73 11.94 6.20 14.51
CA ARG A 73 12.54 7.41 13.92
C ARG A 73 13.73 7.85 14.74
N TRP A 74 14.91 7.84 14.12
CA TRP A 74 16.14 8.31 14.74
C TRP A 74 16.10 9.81 14.98
N SER A 75 16.57 10.25 16.14
CA SER A 75 16.88 11.68 16.33
C SER A 75 18.01 12.09 15.38
N PRO A 76 18.08 13.38 14.94
CA PRO A 76 19.12 13.85 14.03
C PRO A 76 20.55 13.62 14.54
N ASP A 77 20.75 13.57 15.86
CA ASP A 77 22.04 13.28 16.51
C ASP A 77 22.29 11.77 16.75
N GLY A 78 21.34 10.91 16.40
CA GLY A 78 21.42 9.46 16.55
C GLY A 78 21.32 8.92 17.98
N LYS A 79 21.10 9.79 18.98
CA LYS A 79 21.13 9.38 20.41
C LYS A 79 19.80 8.82 20.92
N GLN A 80 18.71 9.05 20.23
CA GLN A 80 17.39 8.59 20.63
C GLN A 80 16.63 8.03 19.43
N LEU A 81 15.74 7.09 19.73
CA LEU A 81 14.76 6.57 18.80
C LEU A 81 13.37 6.91 19.31
N ALA A 82 12.60 7.65 18.51
CA ALA A 82 11.18 7.87 18.73
C ALA A 82 10.38 6.76 18.05
N PHE A 83 9.23 6.39 18.61
CA PHE A 83 8.35 5.39 18.01
C PHE A 83 6.91 5.51 18.54
N LEU A 84 5.97 4.93 17.82
CA LEU A 84 4.58 4.81 18.25
C LEU A 84 4.34 3.48 18.97
N SER A 85 3.64 3.54 20.11
CA SER A 85 3.29 2.36 20.90
C SER A 85 1.90 2.50 21.49
N ASN A 86 1.16 1.39 21.52
CA ASN A 86 -0.12 1.29 22.22
C ASN A 86 -0.01 0.57 23.58
N ARG A 87 1.19 0.56 24.18
CA ARG A 87 1.47 -0.16 25.45
C ARG A 87 0.72 0.40 26.66
N LEU A 88 0.31 1.67 26.64
CA LEU A 88 -0.48 2.29 27.72
C LEU A 88 -1.96 1.96 27.60
N ALA A 89 -2.50 1.88 26.39
CA ALA A 89 -3.90 1.57 26.13
C ALA A 89 -4.06 0.96 24.73
N GLU A 90 -4.78 -0.14 24.61
CA GLU A 90 -4.85 -0.97 23.40
C GLU A 90 -5.23 -0.21 22.13
N LYS A 91 -6.17 0.72 22.23
CA LYS A 91 -6.71 1.47 21.09
C LYS A 91 -6.10 2.86 20.93
N GLN A 92 -5.08 3.20 21.73
CA GLN A 92 -4.51 4.54 21.76
C GLN A 92 -2.99 4.49 21.67
N LYS A 93 -2.45 4.89 20.52
CA LYS A 93 -1.01 5.02 20.32
C LYS A 93 -0.50 6.30 20.99
N GLN A 94 0.69 6.23 21.57
CA GLN A 94 1.43 7.35 22.13
C GLN A 94 2.84 7.35 21.57
N ILE A 95 3.51 8.50 21.63
CA ILE A 95 4.92 8.65 21.25
C ILE A 95 5.79 8.25 22.42
N PHE A 96 6.75 7.37 22.16
CA PHE A 96 7.76 6.93 23.12
C PHE A 96 9.15 7.27 22.62
N LEU A 97 10.08 7.44 23.55
CA LEU A 97 11.50 7.59 23.31
C LEU A 97 12.26 6.45 23.99
N ILE A 98 13.31 5.96 23.33
CA ILE A 98 14.23 4.96 23.88
C ILE A 98 15.66 5.27 23.46
N ASP A 99 16.64 4.96 24.33
CA ASP A 99 18.05 4.95 23.98
C ASP A 99 18.34 3.73 23.07
N PRO A 100 19.01 3.90 21.93
CA PRO A 100 19.31 2.77 21.04
C PRO A 100 20.23 1.72 21.67
N HIS A 101 20.99 2.05 22.72
CA HIS A 101 21.80 1.07 23.45
C HIS A 101 20.99 0.20 24.43
N GLY A 102 19.72 0.55 24.67
CA GLY A 102 18.81 -0.19 25.54
C GLY A 102 18.28 0.66 26.69
N GLY A 103 17.62 0.01 27.61
CA GLY A 103 16.96 0.65 28.73
C GLY A 103 15.43 0.64 28.58
N GLU A 104 14.74 1.38 29.45
CA GLU A 104 13.28 1.45 29.45
C GLU A 104 12.77 2.58 28.54
N ALA A 105 11.83 2.25 27.68
CA ALA A 105 11.16 3.24 26.84
C ALA A 105 10.29 4.17 27.70
N ARG A 106 10.45 5.48 27.53
CA ARG A 106 9.70 6.49 28.26
C ARG A 106 8.62 7.12 27.37
N ALA A 107 7.42 7.28 27.90
CA ALA A 107 6.36 8.00 27.21
C ALA A 107 6.73 9.49 27.09
N LEU A 108 6.68 10.01 25.88
CA LEU A 108 6.79 11.43 25.61
C LEU A 108 5.43 12.10 25.69
N THR A 109 4.36 11.40 25.26
CA THR A 109 3.01 11.94 25.19
C THR A 109 1.99 11.15 26.00
N THR A 110 0.90 11.80 26.37
CA THR A 110 -0.32 11.22 26.97
C THR A 110 -1.56 11.89 26.35
N LEU A 111 -1.65 11.76 25.01
CA LEU A 111 -2.68 12.42 24.22
C LEU A 111 -4.05 11.77 24.40
N LYS A 112 -5.12 12.56 24.38
CA LYS A 112 -6.50 12.08 24.40
C LYS A 112 -7.03 11.72 22.99
N GLY A 113 -6.46 12.32 21.94
CA GLY A 113 -6.80 12.07 20.55
C GLY A 113 -6.18 10.78 19.99
N ILE A 114 -6.52 10.45 18.76
CA ILE A 114 -6.01 9.28 18.05
C ILE A 114 -4.89 9.74 17.12
N ILE A 115 -3.69 9.19 17.31
CA ILE A 115 -2.64 9.29 16.29
C ILE A 115 -3.05 8.32 15.18
N PRO A 116 -3.44 8.81 14.00
CA PRO A 116 -3.82 7.94 12.91
C PRO A 116 -2.61 7.10 12.52
N THR A 117 -2.85 5.89 12.05
CA THR A 117 -1.84 5.17 11.29
C THR A 117 -2.03 5.62 9.84
N PRO A 118 -1.23 6.53 9.33
CA PRO A 118 -1.40 6.93 7.95
C PRO A 118 -1.09 5.72 7.08
N ARG A 119 -1.73 5.66 5.94
CA ARG A 119 -1.35 4.72 4.89
C ARG A 119 0.06 5.03 4.35
N GLY A 120 0.68 6.15 4.79
CA GLY A 120 2.10 6.52 4.59
C GLY A 120 2.86 6.66 5.92
N LEU A 121 4.19 6.48 5.91
CA LEU A 121 5.02 6.44 7.11
C LEU A 121 5.41 7.82 7.69
N ASN A 122 4.87 8.92 7.18
CA ASN A 122 5.21 10.29 7.58
C ASN A 122 4.37 10.86 8.74
N ALA A 123 3.77 10.01 9.57
CA ALA A 123 2.98 10.45 10.72
C ALA A 123 3.80 10.88 11.93
N LEU A 124 5.10 10.62 11.95
CA LEU A 124 6.01 10.94 13.06
C LEU A 124 7.37 11.34 12.48
N GLN A 125 7.81 12.58 12.75
CA GLN A 125 9.06 13.10 12.24
C GLN A 125 9.74 13.97 13.30
N TRP A 126 11.07 13.82 13.46
CA TRP A 126 11.86 14.78 14.21
C TRP A 126 11.95 16.11 13.45
N SER A 127 11.92 17.23 14.21
CA SER A 127 12.38 18.50 13.66
C SER A 127 13.87 18.43 13.32
N PRO A 128 14.35 19.15 12.29
CA PRO A 128 15.76 19.14 11.90
C PRO A 128 16.75 19.48 13.04
N ASP A 129 16.35 20.33 13.97
CA ASP A 129 17.15 20.71 15.16
C ASP A 129 17.09 19.65 16.29
N GLY A 130 16.27 18.61 16.15
CA GLY A 130 16.12 17.52 17.14
C GLY A 130 15.40 17.93 18.43
N GLN A 131 14.81 19.13 18.51
CA GLN A 131 14.17 19.62 19.73
C GLN A 131 12.68 19.24 19.83
N GLN A 132 12.05 18.87 18.73
CA GLN A 132 10.64 18.54 18.64
C GLN A 132 10.38 17.30 17.82
N LEU A 133 9.21 16.69 18.04
CA LEU A 133 8.62 15.68 17.16
C LEU A 133 7.31 16.20 16.60
N GLY A 134 7.21 16.24 15.28
CA GLY A 134 5.96 16.48 14.56
C GLY A 134 5.16 15.19 14.41
N PHE A 135 3.84 15.28 14.53
CA PHE A 135 2.95 14.15 14.38
C PHE A 135 1.54 14.56 13.95
N LEU A 136 0.79 13.63 13.40
CA LEU A 136 -0.62 13.80 13.10
C LEU A 136 -1.46 13.37 14.29
N LEU A 137 -2.51 14.15 14.59
CA LEU A 137 -3.46 13.84 15.66
C LEU A 137 -4.88 14.17 15.21
N LYS A 138 -5.77 13.20 15.29
CA LYS A 138 -7.20 13.42 15.07
C LYS A 138 -7.81 14.08 16.30
N ASP A 139 -8.62 15.10 16.07
CA ASP A 139 -9.34 15.80 17.14
C ASP A 139 -10.17 14.81 17.98
N SER A 140 -10.09 14.99 19.29
CA SER A 140 -10.90 14.21 20.21
C SER A 140 -12.34 14.73 20.25
N LEU A 141 -13.26 13.85 20.60
CA LEU A 141 -14.63 14.26 20.86
C LEU A 141 -14.64 15.32 21.97
N SER A 142 -15.45 16.36 21.81
CA SER A 142 -15.73 17.35 22.86
C SER A 142 -16.34 16.69 24.09
N GLU A 143 -16.30 17.36 25.23
CA GLU A 143 -16.93 16.87 26.47
C GLU A 143 -18.45 16.70 26.31
N GLU A 144 -19.09 17.56 25.54
CA GLU A 144 -20.50 17.50 25.21
C GLU A 144 -20.80 16.24 24.37
N GLU A 145 -20.06 15.98 23.28
CA GLU A 145 -20.21 14.78 22.45
C GLU A 145 -19.97 13.50 23.26
N GLN A 146 -18.95 13.50 24.15
CA GLN A 146 -18.70 12.37 25.04
C GLN A 146 -19.85 12.18 26.02
N SER A 147 -20.44 13.26 26.56
CA SER A 147 -21.59 13.22 27.44
C SER A 147 -22.82 12.68 26.72
N ARG A 148 -23.10 13.17 25.51
CA ARG A 148 -24.20 12.68 24.66
C ARG A 148 -24.06 11.18 24.37
N ARG A 149 -22.87 10.71 23.98
CA ARG A 149 -22.59 9.28 23.78
C ARG A 149 -22.85 8.43 25.01
N ARG A 150 -22.44 8.91 26.21
CA ARG A 150 -22.72 8.20 27.47
C ARG A 150 -24.22 8.09 27.75
N LYS A 151 -25.00 9.10 27.38
CA LYS A 151 -26.46 9.14 27.55
C LYS A 151 -27.22 8.42 26.42
N LYS A 152 -26.50 7.96 25.36
CA LYS A 152 -27.09 7.43 24.11
C LYS A 152 -27.98 8.46 23.38
N ASP A 153 -27.70 9.74 23.57
CA ASP A 153 -28.26 10.88 22.84
C ASP A 153 -27.25 11.32 21.77
N ASP A 154 -26.84 10.38 20.93
CA ASP A 154 -25.68 10.52 20.02
C ASP A 154 -26.08 10.28 18.56
N ALA A 155 -27.29 10.67 18.18
CA ALA A 155 -27.69 10.72 16.79
C ALA A 155 -26.70 11.59 15.98
N ILE A 156 -26.24 11.05 14.85
CA ILE A 156 -25.26 11.69 13.99
C ILE A 156 -26.01 12.40 12.86
N VAL A 157 -25.79 13.70 12.73
CA VAL A 157 -26.11 14.41 11.51
C VAL A 157 -24.89 14.32 10.60
N PHE A 158 -25.06 13.70 9.44
CA PHE A 158 -23.95 13.43 8.53
C PHE A 158 -23.29 14.75 8.11
N GLU A 159 -21.95 14.76 8.10
CA GLU A 159 -21.09 15.91 7.75
C GLU A 159 -21.23 17.14 8.68
N GLN A 160 -21.96 17.04 9.79
CA GLN A 160 -21.90 18.07 10.82
C GLN A 160 -20.83 17.77 11.88
N ASN A 161 -20.20 18.82 12.40
CA ASN A 161 -19.15 18.77 13.42
C ASN A 161 -18.00 17.81 13.04
N PRO A 162 -17.30 18.06 11.93
CA PRO A 162 -16.22 17.20 11.48
C PRO A 162 -15.03 17.25 12.46
N HIS A 163 -14.38 16.09 12.65
CA HIS A 163 -13.15 15.96 13.44
C HIS A 163 -11.95 15.84 12.53
N TYR A 164 -11.12 16.88 12.52
CA TYR A 164 -9.95 16.98 11.67
C TYR A 164 -8.77 16.14 12.19
N VAL A 165 -7.94 15.67 11.28
CA VAL A 165 -6.57 15.27 11.58
C VAL A 165 -5.69 16.49 11.34
N ARG A 166 -4.97 16.91 12.37
CA ARG A 166 -4.13 18.10 12.32
C ARG A 166 -2.66 17.77 12.56
N ALA A 167 -1.76 18.63 12.09
CA ALA A 167 -0.34 18.56 12.42
C ALA A 167 -0.07 19.18 13.78
N TRP A 168 0.64 18.43 14.62
CA TRP A 168 1.03 18.83 15.98
C TRP A 168 2.52 18.64 16.17
N SER A 169 3.10 19.35 17.12
CA SER A 169 4.46 19.10 17.62
C SER A 169 4.46 18.84 19.11
N VAL A 170 5.44 18.08 19.58
CA VAL A 170 5.75 17.91 21.01
C VAL A 170 7.23 18.22 21.25
N ARG A 171 7.52 19.09 22.20
CA ARG A 171 8.90 19.39 22.62
C ARG A 171 9.48 18.24 23.44
N ILE A 172 10.78 18.02 23.30
CA ILE A 172 11.49 16.91 23.97
C ILE A 172 11.80 17.24 25.43
N ASP A 173 12.11 18.50 25.71
CA ASP A 173 12.55 18.98 27.02
C ASP A 173 11.41 19.05 28.05
N ASP A 174 10.33 19.76 27.74
CA ASP A 174 9.23 20.04 28.67
C ASP A 174 7.94 19.28 28.34
N LYS A 175 7.92 18.52 27.24
CA LYS A 175 6.78 17.74 26.72
C LYS A 175 5.54 18.58 26.37
N SER A 176 5.71 19.88 26.18
CA SER A 176 4.63 20.74 25.71
C SER A 176 4.19 20.35 24.30
N VAL A 177 2.87 20.34 24.07
CA VAL A 177 2.25 19.93 22.80
C VAL A 177 1.59 21.14 22.17
N HIS A 178 1.91 21.41 20.91
CA HIS A 178 1.43 22.57 20.16
C HIS A 178 0.78 22.13 18.85
N CYS A 179 -0.37 22.73 18.52
CA CYS A 179 -0.97 22.58 17.20
C CYS A 179 -0.20 23.46 16.21
N MET A 180 0.26 22.85 15.12
CA MET A 180 1.04 23.53 14.08
C MET A 180 0.15 24.01 12.94
N SER A 181 -0.86 23.23 12.55
CA SER A 181 -1.76 23.54 11.44
C SER A 181 -2.97 24.39 11.87
N PRO A 182 -3.60 25.15 10.94
CA PRO A 182 -4.87 25.84 11.18
C PRO A 182 -5.98 24.92 11.71
N GLU A 183 -6.99 25.50 12.38
CA GLU A 183 -8.04 24.74 13.06
C GLU A 183 -8.95 23.97 12.11
N GLN A 184 -9.37 24.53 11.00
CA GLN A 184 -10.31 23.92 10.06
C GLN A 184 -9.59 23.43 8.81
N LEU A 185 -8.53 22.64 9.01
CA LEU A 185 -7.72 22.09 7.93
C LEU A 185 -7.42 20.62 8.20
N GLN A 186 -7.83 19.77 7.26
CA GLN A 186 -7.44 18.36 7.25
C GLN A 186 -6.02 18.23 6.73
N VAL A 187 -5.12 17.69 7.55
CA VAL A 187 -3.74 17.39 7.16
C VAL A 187 -3.63 15.89 6.87
N TRP A 188 -3.20 15.53 5.67
CA TRP A 188 -2.98 14.15 5.25
C TRP A 188 -1.55 13.70 5.49
N GLU A 189 -0.58 14.57 5.15
CA GLU A 189 0.86 14.37 5.32
C GLU A 189 1.53 15.71 5.61
N PHE A 190 2.71 15.66 6.22
CA PHE A 190 3.50 16.86 6.47
C PHE A 190 5.00 16.58 6.42
N CYS A 191 5.81 17.61 6.29
CA CYS A 191 7.26 17.61 6.52
C CYS A 191 7.71 18.91 7.17
N TRP A 192 8.78 18.83 7.95
CA TRP A 192 9.40 20.00 8.55
C TRP A 192 10.21 20.80 7.53
N HIS A 193 10.11 22.13 7.63
CA HIS A 193 11.07 23.03 7.00
C HIS A 193 12.43 22.94 7.73
N PRO A 194 13.59 23.15 7.06
CA PRO A 194 14.91 23.06 7.68
C PRO A 194 15.12 23.97 8.89
N ASP A 195 14.38 25.08 9.00
CA ASP A 195 14.43 26.00 10.17
C ASP A 195 13.75 25.45 11.43
N SER A 196 13.04 24.30 11.34
CA SER A 196 12.29 23.69 12.44
C SER A 196 11.11 24.52 12.97
N GLN A 197 10.64 25.54 12.20
CA GLN A 197 9.55 26.43 12.60
C GLN A 197 8.30 26.25 11.72
N GLN A 198 8.47 25.85 10.48
CA GLN A 198 7.42 25.72 9.48
C GLN A 198 7.24 24.27 9.05
N MET A 199 6.08 23.99 8.42
CA MET A 199 5.78 22.71 7.79
C MET A 199 5.23 22.93 6.39
N ALA A 200 5.55 22.04 5.45
CA ALA A 200 4.74 21.82 4.26
C ALA A 200 3.84 20.61 4.48
N ALA A 201 2.67 20.63 3.86
CA ALA A 201 1.68 19.58 4.06
C ALA A 201 0.78 19.38 2.83
N THR A 202 0.24 18.19 2.68
CA THR A 202 -0.91 17.94 1.81
C THR A 202 -2.20 18.04 2.62
N VAL A 203 -3.16 18.82 2.14
CA VAL A 203 -4.34 19.20 2.92
C VAL A 203 -5.63 19.19 2.11
N SER A 204 -6.77 19.16 2.81
CA SER A 204 -8.09 19.48 2.28
C SER A 204 -8.91 20.28 3.29
N ASP A 205 -10.01 20.92 2.83
CA ASP A 205 -10.84 21.77 3.69
C ASP A 205 -11.78 20.97 4.59
N VAL A 206 -12.06 19.71 4.24
CA VAL A 206 -12.91 18.81 5.03
C VAL A 206 -12.22 17.48 5.29
N PRO A 207 -12.50 16.81 6.43
CA PRO A 207 -11.76 15.62 6.87
C PRO A 207 -12.33 14.30 6.35
N TYR A 208 -12.99 14.32 5.18
CA TYR A 208 -13.53 13.11 4.56
C TYR A 208 -12.53 12.52 3.57
N GLU A 209 -12.46 11.19 3.48
CA GLU A 209 -11.54 10.50 2.57
C GLU A 209 -11.75 10.95 1.11
N SER A 210 -13.00 11.19 0.70
CA SER A 210 -13.32 11.73 -0.63
C SER A 210 -12.67 13.08 -0.94
N ALA A 211 -12.41 13.91 0.06
CA ALA A 211 -11.74 15.20 -0.13
C ALA A 211 -10.22 15.08 -0.38
N TRP A 212 -9.64 13.92 -0.13
CA TRP A 212 -8.24 13.68 -0.46
C TRP A 212 -7.98 13.73 -1.98
N TYR A 213 -8.97 13.38 -2.79
CA TYR A 213 -8.84 13.41 -4.26
C TYR A 213 -8.72 14.82 -4.84
N SER A 214 -9.06 15.84 -4.07
CA SER A 214 -8.86 17.25 -4.40
C SER A 214 -7.90 17.96 -3.43
N ASN A 215 -6.93 17.21 -2.88
CA ASN A 215 -5.95 17.75 -1.96
C ASN A 215 -5.00 18.73 -2.66
N ARG A 216 -4.38 19.59 -1.86
CA ARG A 216 -3.41 20.58 -2.32
C ARG A 216 -2.18 20.64 -1.43
N LEU A 217 -1.09 21.15 -1.96
CA LEU A 217 0.16 21.38 -1.25
C LEU A 217 0.17 22.79 -0.65
N VAL A 218 0.47 22.87 0.64
CA VAL A 218 0.52 24.14 1.38
C VAL A 218 1.76 24.19 2.25
N SER A 219 2.13 25.39 2.69
CA SER A 219 3.04 25.62 3.81
C SER A 219 2.40 26.48 4.89
N PHE A 220 2.79 26.27 6.14
CA PHE A 220 2.31 27.02 7.30
C PHE A 220 3.31 27.00 8.46
N ALA A 221 3.23 28.02 9.33
CA ALA A 221 3.87 28.08 10.63
C ALA A 221 2.79 28.18 11.73
N PRO A 222 3.12 27.90 13.01
CA PRO A 222 2.19 28.11 14.11
C PRO A 222 1.71 29.55 14.14
N GLN A 223 0.39 29.78 14.12
CA GLN A 223 -0.24 31.12 14.12
C GLN A 223 0.12 31.99 12.90
N GLY A 224 0.74 31.39 11.87
CA GLY A 224 1.04 32.06 10.60
C GLY A 224 -0.06 31.89 9.57
N ASP A 225 0.06 32.65 8.48
CA ASP A 225 -0.83 32.48 7.33
C ASP A 225 -0.57 31.15 6.62
N LEU A 226 -1.63 30.57 6.06
CA LEU A 226 -1.56 29.43 5.17
C LEU A 226 -1.11 29.91 3.78
N CYS A 227 -0.01 29.38 3.27
CA CYS A 227 0.43 29.63 1.90
C CYS A 227 0.12 28.40 1.03
N GLU A 228 -0.75 28.57 0.03
CA GLU A 228 -0.95 27.54 -0.98
C GLU A 228 0.22 27.54 -1.96
N LEU A 229 0.93 26.42 -2.04
CA LEU A 229 2.06 26.26 -2.94
C LEU A 229 1.62 25.74 -4.28
N TRP A 230 0.74 24.71 -4.28
CA TRP A 230 0.30 24.06 -5.51
C TRP A 230 -1.04 23.33 -5.36
N SER A 231 -1.86 23.37 -6.43
CA SER A 231 -3.08 22.59 -6.59
C SER A 231 -3.24 22.14 -8.04
N SER A 232 -3.87 21.00 -8.24
CA SER A 232 -4.03 20.37 -9.55
C SER A 232 -5.26 19.47 -9.56
N THR A 233 -5.62 18.96 -10.74
CA THR A 233 -6.61 17.90 -10.90
C THR A 233 -6.08 16.52 -10.47
N ARG A 234 -4.75 16.36 -10.36
CA ARG A 234 -4.09 15.17 -9.82
C ARG A 234 -3.82 15.35 -8.33
N GLN A 235 -3.79 14.24 -7.62
CA GLN A 235 -3.47 14.20 -6.20
C GLN A 235 -2.01 14.53 -5.93
N VAL A 236 -1.75 14.98 -4.70
CA VAL A 236 -0.41 15.31 -4.19
C VAL A 236 -0.10 14.44 -2.98
N SER A 237 1.14 13.96 -2.88
CA SER A 237 1.62 13.16 -1.75
C SER A 237 3.09 13.43 -1.46
N LEU A 238 3.56 13.03 -0.26
CA LEU A 238 4.96 13.05 0.14
C LEU A 238 5.64 14.42 -0.04
N PRO A 239 5.17 15.50 0.62
CA PRO A 239 5.89 16.77 0.59
C PRO A 239 7.25 16.63 1.28
N GLY A 240 8.29 17.28 0.74
CA GLY A 240 9.65 17.27 1.29
C GLY A 240 10.43 18.53 0.95
N TRP A 241 10.86 19.30 1.95
CA TRP A 241 11.69 20.46 1.75
C TRP A 241 13.10 20.11 1.30
N SER A 242 13.67 20.91 0.41
CA SER A 242 15.11 20.91 0.16
C SER A 242 15.88 21.31 1.42
N PRO A 243 17.12 20.82 1.63
CA PRO A 243 17.92 21.15 2.81
C PRO A 243 18.16 22.65 3.07
N ASP A 244 18.15 23.48 2.01
CA ASP A 244 18.27 24.94 2.10
C ASP A 244 16.94 25.67 2.28
N GLY A 245 15.81 24.94 2.23
CA GLY A 245 14.47 25.50 2.37
C GLY A 245 13.95 26.26 1.16
N SER A 246 14.64 26.24 0.03
CA SER A 246 14.26 27.02 -1.15
C SER A 246 13.16 26.35 -2.01
N HIS A 247 13.00 25.03 -1.91
CA HIS A 247 12.04 24.26 -2.71
C HIS A 247 11.32 23.19 -1.89
N VAL A 248 10.15 22.81 -2.35
CA VAL A 248 9.42 21.61 -1.90
C VAL A 248 9.34 20.62 -3.04
N ALA A 249 9.81 19.39 -2.83
CA ALA A 249 9.51 18.28 -3.71
C ALA A 249 8.24 17.57 -3.26
N PHE A 250 7.55 16.90 -4.20
CA PHE A 250 6.32 16.13 -3.93
C PHE A 250 6.08 15.12 -5.04
N LEU A 251 5.25 14.11 -4.76
CA LEU A 251 4.71 13.20 -5.77
C LEU A 251 3.36 13.70 -6.26
N SER A 252 3.10 13.52 -7.56
CA SER A 252 1.77 13.77 -8.13
C SER A 252 1.44 12.80 -9.24
N SER A 253 0.22 12.29 -9.22
CA SER A 253 -0.37 11.42 -10.24
C SER A 253 -1.88 11.31 -9.99
N THR A 254 -2.56 10.54 -10.82
CA THR A 254 -3.95 10.12 -10.57
C THR A 254 -3.92 8.77 -9.86
N TRP A 255 -4.41 8.71 -8.62
CA TRP A 255 -4.38 7.50 -7.79
C TRP A 255 -5.77 7.02 -7.41
N SER A 256 -5.91 5.71 -7.31
CA SER A 256 -7.16 5.10 -6.86
C SER A 256 -7.44 5.31 -5.37
N ASP A 257 -6.42 5.34 -4.55
CA ASP A 257 -6.52 5.59 -3.11
C ASP A 257 -5.17 6.02 -2.53
N ARG A 258 -5.18 6.56 -1.30
CA ARG A 258 -3.95 6.97 -0.59
C ARG A 258 -2.98 5.82 -0.33
N GLY A 259 -3.46 4.59 -0.36
CA GLY A 259 -2.67 3.39 -0.25
C GLY A 259 -1.83 3.07 -1.49
N CYS A 260 -2.06 3.73 -2.61
CA CYS A 260 -1.44 3.46 -3.91
C CYS A 260 -0.73 4.70 -4.50
N SER A 261 -0.21 5.61 -3.64
CA SER A 261 0.42 6.86 -4.07
C SER A 261 1.85 6.64 -4.56
N SER A 262 2.04 6.17 -5.79
CA SER A 262 3.33 6.19 -6.48
C SER A 262 3.18 6.85 -7.85
N GLY A 263 4.03 7.83 -8.15
CA GLY A 263 3.86 8.65 -9.36
C GLY A 263 5.09 9.46 -9.70
N ASP A 264 4.87 10.58 -10.35
CA ASP A 264 5.94 11.46 -10.80
C ASP A 264 6.42 12.42 -9.71
N ILE A 265 7.69 12.78 -9.78
CA ILE A 265 8.33 13.74 -8.87
C ILE A 265 8.25 15.14 -9.46
N TRP A 266 7.80 16.06 -8.63
CA TRP A 266 7.71 17.48 -8.93
C TRP A 266 8.44 18.29 -7.89
N THR A 267 8.90 19.48 -8.27
CA THR A 267 9.45 20.48 -7.34
C THR A 267 8.79 21.83 -7.56
N ILE A 268 8.67 22.61 -6.49
CA ILE A 268 8.13 23.96 -6.52
C ILE A 268 8.92 24.87 -5.58
N ALA A 269 9.03 26.17 -5.91
CA ALA A 269 9.67 27.14 -5.04
C ALA A 269 8.92 27.30 -3.71
N ALA A 270 9.63 27.70 -2.66
CA ALA A 270 9.08 27.89 -1.31
C ALA A 270 7.90 28.88 -1.26
N GLU A 271 7.88 29.84 -2.18
CA GLU A 271 6.83 30.85 -2.34
C GLU A 271 5.66 30.40 -3.23
N GLY A 272 5.71 29.16 -3.78
CA GLY A 272 4.77 28.66 -4.76
C GLY A 272 5.11 29.11 -6.19
N GLY A 273 4.17 28.96 -7.10
CA GLY A 273 4.34 29.32 -8.52
C GLY A 273 4.20 28.14 -9.46
N GLU A 274 5.00 28.10 -10.53
CA GLU A 274 5.02 27.00 -11.48
C GLU A 274 5.84 25.82 -10.95
N ALA A 275 5.25 24.62 -10.96
CA ALA A 275 5.94 23.41 -10.53
C ALA A 275 6.74 22.80 -11.69
N ASN A 276 7.97 22.35 -11.40
CA ASN A 276 8.84 21.66 -12.35
C ASN A 276 8.66 20.15 -12.26
N HIS A 277 8.44 19.49 -13.40
CA HIS A 277 8.31 18.03 -13.52
C HIS A 277 9.69 17.36 -13.58
N VAL A 278 10.25 17.02 -12.43
CA VAL A 278 11.61 16.48 -12.28
C VAL A 278 11.80 15.12 -12.93
N SER A 279 10.81 14.23 -12.85
CA SER A 279 10.89 12.86 -13.39
C SER A 279 10.36 12.73 -14.81
N ALA A 280 10.16 13.83 -15.54
CA ALA A 280 9.66 13.81 -16.91
C ALA A 280 10.46 12.85 -17.79
N GLY A 281 9.76 12.04 -18.60
CA GLY A 281 10.37 11.07 -19.52
C GLY A 281 10.86 9.77 -18.88
N THR A 282 10.68 9.58 -17.56
CA THR A 282 10.89 8.27 -16.91
C THR A 282 9.62 7.43 -16.94
N ILE A 283 9.79 6.11 -16.94
CA ILE A 283 8.65 5.18 -16.84
C ILE A 283 8.42 4.69 -15.40
N ALA A 284 9.34 4.97 -14.48
CA ALA A 284 9.23 4.60 -13.09
C ALA A 284 8.09 5.37 -12.41
N SER A 285 7.33 4.70 -11.55
CA SER A 285 6.36 5.33 -10.65
C SER A 285 6.97 5.39 -9.25
N PHE A 286 7.41 6.58 -8.85
CA PHE A 286 8.17 6.78 -7.62
C PHE A 286 7.27 6.72 -6.38
N GLY A 287 7.68 5.94 -5.39
CA GLY A 287 7.01 5.83 -4.09
C GLY A 287 7.73 6.58 -2.97
N TRP A 288 8.98 6.97 -3.19
CA TRP A 288 9.81 7.68 -2.22
C TRP A 288 10.96 8.42 -2.89
N TYR A 289 11.42 9.51 -2.24
CA TYR A 289 12.63 10.24 -2.63
C TYR A 289 13.34 10.82 -1.42
N HIS A 290 14.58 11.24 -1.62
CA HIS A 290 15.43 11.90 -0.63
C HIS A 290 16.22 13.03 -1.28
N TRP A 291 16.11 14.25 -0.72
CA TRP A 291 16.96 15.34 -1.11
C TRP A 291 18.41 15.11 -0.68
N MET A 292 19.35 15.23 -1.59
CA MET A 292 20.76 15.22 -1.26
C MET A 292 21.15 16.53 -0.56
N LYS A 293 22.25 16.52 0.18
CA LYS A 293 22.70 17.67 0.99
C LYS A 293 22.99 18.95 0.20
N ASP A 294 23.20 18.83 -1.11
CA ASP A 294 23.44 19.95 -2.01
C ASP A 294 22.20 20.76 -2.37
N SER A 295 21.00 20.35 -1.90
CA SER A 295 19.71 20.95 -2.21
C SER A 295 19.36 21.00 -3.70
N ARG A 296 20.08 20.24 -4.51
CA ARG A 296 19.98 20.19 -5.96
C ARG A 296 19.61 18.83 -6.48
N GLN A 297 20.13 17.79 -5.86
CA GLN A 297 19.90 16.42 -6.30
C GLN A 297 18.83 15.73 -5.47
N LEU A 298 18.00 14.92 -6.16
CA LEU A 298 17.04 13.99 -5.57
C LEU A 298 17.45 12.56 -5.91
N LEU A 299 17.56 11.72 -4.89
CA LEU A 299 17.62 10.28 -5.05
C LEU A 299 16.21 9.73 -4.89
N ALA A 300 15.72 8.92 -5.83
CA ALA A 300 14.35 8.44 -5.84
C ALA A 300 14.27 6.94 -6.12
N ILE A 301 13.25 6.29 -5.57
CA ILE A 301 12.98 4.86 -5.76
C ILE A 301 11.53 4.66 -6.17
N GLY A 302 11.31 3.81 -7.17
CA GLY A 302 9.97 3.57 -7.73
C GLY A 302 9.78 2.17 -8.28
N HIS A 303 8.51 1.85 -8.54
CA HIS A 303 8.16 0.69 -9.37
C HIS A 303 8.59 0.94 -10.81
N GLU A 304 9.22 -0.03 -11.42
CA GLU A 304 9.65 0.05 -12.81
C GLU A 304 9.62 -1.35 -13.45
N ARG A 305 8.79 -1.53 -14.47
CA ARG A 305 8.66 -2.79 -15.24
C ARG A 305 8.48 -4.04 -14.38
N GLY A 306 7.63 -3.95 -13.35
CA GLY A 306 7.37 -5.04 -12.41
C GLY A 306 8.46 -5.26 -11.34
N GLY A 307 9.61 -4.62 -11.49
CA GLY A 307 10.71 -4.57 -10.51
C GLY A 307 10.76 -3.23 -9.77
N THR A 308 11.96 -2.88 -9.30
CA THR A 308 12.24 -1.62 -8.61
C THR A 308 13.44 -0.93 -9.22
N GLY A 309 13.32 0.38 -9.49
CA GLY A 309 14.37 1.27 -9.96
C GLY A 309 14.78 2.33 -8.94
N ILE A 310 16.07 2.69 -8.91
CA ILE A 310 16.58 3.86 -8.19
C ILE A 310 17.18 4.81 -9.20
N HIS A 311 16.75 6.06 -9.11
CA HIS A 311 17.15 7.14 -10.03
C HIS A 311 17.72 8.33 -9.25
N ARG A 312 18.62 9.06 -9.87
CA ARG A 312 19.08 10.34 -9.40
C ARG A 312 18.65 11.43 -10.38
N PHE A 313 18.07 12.48 -9.86
CA PHE A 313 17.65 13.65 -10.61
C PHE A 313 18.45 14.87 -10.16
N ASP A 314 18.88 15.69 -11.12
CA ASP A 314 19.43 17.02 -10.87
C ASP A 314 18.38 18.06 -11.24
N THR A 315 17.85 18.76 -10.25
CA THR A 315 16.74 19.70 -10.45
C THR A 315 17.14 21.00 -11.14
N ALA A 316 18.45 21.34 -11.17
CA ALA A 316 18.95 22.55 -11.80
C ALA A 316 19.40 22.29 -13.26
N GLU A 317 19.94 21.11 -13.56
CA GLU A 317 20.35 20.72 -14.91
C GLU A 317 19.26 19.95 -15.67
N GLU A 318 18.14 19.64 -15.00
CA GLU A 318 17.03 18.87 -15.55
C GLU A 318 17.49 17.51 -16.13
N THR A 319 18.43 16.85 -15.44
CA THR A 319 18.98 15.57 -15.87
C THR A 319 18.56 14.43 -14.95
N ALA A 320 18.43 13.25 -15.52
CA ALA A 320 18.10 12.01 -14.82
C ALA A 320 19.13 10.92 -15.11
N ALA A 321 19.51 10.17 -14.09
CA ALA A 321 20.37 8.99 -14.20
C ALA A 321 19.71 7.80 -13.50
N ALA A 322 19.50 6.68 -14.22
CA ALA A 322 19.13 5.43 -13.61
C ALA A 322 20.37 4.81 -12.96
N LEU A 323 20.35 4.65 -11.64
CA LEU A 323 21.48 4.14 -10.85
C LEU A 323 21.41 2.62 -10.66
N TRP A 324 20.21 2.09 -10.61
CA TRP A 324 19.98 0.67 -10.36
C TRP A 324 18.57 0.27 -10.79
N TRP A 325 18.43 -0.93 -11.31
CA TRP A 325 17.16 -1.61 -11.56
C TRP A 325 17.34 -3.10 -11.34
N GLU A 326 16.37 -3.74 -10.72
CA GLU A 326 16.36 -5.18 -10.48
C GLU A 326 14.93 -5.73 -10.49
N GLU A 327 14.78 -6.98 -10.92
CA GLU A 327 13.56 -7.76 -10.75
C GLU A 327 13.38 -8.13 -9.28
N ALA A 328 13.21 -7.12 -8.44
CA ALA A 328 13.01 -7.24 -7.00
C ALA A 328 11.99 -6.22 -6.53
N ALA A 329 11.31 -6.49 -5.43
CA ALA A 329 10.49 -5.52 -4.73
C ALA A 329 11.25 -4.98 -3.51
N VAL A 330 11.35 -3.66 -3.44
CA VAL A 330 11.89 -2.98 -2.27
C VAL A 330 10.77 -2.47 -1.40
N ALA A 331 10.84 -2.85 -0.13
CA ALA A 331 9.97 -2.46 0.98
C ALA A 331 8.49 -2.84 0.91
N GLU A 332 7.70 -2.11 1.63
CA GLU A 332 6.34 -2.39 2.06
C GLU A 332 5.35 -2.52 0.90
N ALA A 333 4.22 -3.12 1.16
CA ALA A 333 3.33 -3.73 0.17
C ALA A 333 3.01 -2.89 -1.08
N HIS A 334 2.97 -1.56 -0.98
CA HIS A 334 2.54 -0.71 -2.10
C HIS A 334 3.56 0.36 -2.52
N TRP A 335 4.62 0.62 -1.70
CA TRP A 335 5.59 1.66 -2.00
C TRP A 335 7.02 1.22 -1.83
N PRO A 336 7.86 1.38 -2.86
CA PRO A 336 9.29 1.29 -2.71
C PRO A 336 9.81 2.40 -1.81
N ARG A 337 10.67 2.07 -0.86
CA ARG A 337 11.29 3.02 0.07
C ARG A 337 12.70 2.63 0.40
N PHE A 338 13.49 3.64 0.75
CA PHE A 338 14.81 3.46 1.33
C PHE A 338 15.05 4.46 2.47
N SER A 339 16.04 4.17 3.28
CA SER A 339 16.60 5.13 4.25
C SER A 339 18.05 5.41 3.86
N VAL A 340 18.46 6.70 3.90
CA VAL A 340 19.79 7.14 3.48
C VAL A 340 20.53 7.75 4.67
N ALA A 341 21.77 7.37 4.90
CA ALA A 341 22.67 7.99 5.88
C ALA A 341 23.52 9.11 5.27
N ALA A 342 24.22 9.83 6.14
CA ALA A 342 25.03 10.98 5.76
C ALA A 342 26.21 10.67 4.82
N ASP A 343 26.63 9.43 4.74
CA ASP A 343 27.71 8.90 3.90
C ASP A 343 27.21 8.24 2.61
N ASN A 344 25.94 8.46 2.24
CA ASN A 344 25.26 7.85 1.10
C ASN A 344 25.05 6.33 1.19
N THR A 345 25.14 5.77 2.38
CA THR A 345 24.70 4.40 2.65
C THR A 345 23.19 4.33 2.59
N ILE A 346 22.64 3.33 1.92
CA ILE A 346 21.20 3.15 1.70
C ILE A 346 20.77 1.84 2.35
N ALA A 347 19.74 1.86 3.18
CA ALA A 347 19.12 0.65 3.74
C ALA A 347 17.73 0.43 3.13
N VAL A 348 17.43 -0.82 2.82
CA VAL A 348 16.14 -1.27 2.28
C VAL A 348 15.70 -2.59 2.90
N VAL A 349 14.40 -2.84 2.82
CA VAL A 349 13.83 -4.19 2.92
C VAL A 349 13.57 -4.66 1.49
N LYS A 350 14.21 -5.74 1.07
CA LYS A 350 14.13 -6.25 -0.30
C LYS A 350 13.68 -7.70 -0.30
N GLU A 351 12.85 -8.05 -1.28
CA GLU A 351 12.41 -9.40 -1.64
C GLU A 351 12.46 -9.57 -3.16
N ASP A 352 12.43 -10.79 -3.64
CA ASP A 352 12.27 -11.09 -5.06
C ASP A 352 11.33 -12.29 -5.27
N LEU A 353 11.19 -12.78 -6.51
CA LEU A 353 10.32 -13.90 -6.85
C LEU A 353 10.68 -15.21 -6.13
N SER A 354 11.91 -15.33 -5.62
CA SER A 354 12.48 -16.56 -5.03
C SER A 354 12.84 -16.42 -3.56
N HIS A 355 13.03 -15.19 -3.08
CA HIS A 355 13.50 -14.92 -1.73
C HIS A 355 12.54 -13.99 -0.97
N PRO A 356 12.15 -14.33 0.27
CA PRO A 356 11.31 -13.48 1.10
C PRO A 356 12.07 -12.24 1.56
N ARG A 357 11.34 -11.30 2.17
CA ARG A 357 11.86 -10.01 2.66
C ARG A 357 13.03 -10.15 3.60
N ASP A 358 14.06 -9.36 3.37
CA ASP A 358 15.23 -9.27 4.22
C ASP A 358 15.85 -7.87 4.24
N LEU A 359 16.77 -7.59 5.16
CA LEU A 359 17.49 -6.34 5.24
C LEU A 359 18.69 -6.34 4.29
N TRP A 360 18.76 -5.30 3.48
CA TRP A 360 19.86 -5.07 2.54
C TRP A 360 20.44 -3.68 2.75
N ILE A 361 21.72 -3.55 2.43
CA ILE A 361 22.43 -2.28 2.43
C ILE A 361 23.09 -2.05 1.08
N GLY A 362 23.00 -0.82 0.58
CA GLY A 362 23.66 -0.38 -0.62
C GLY A 362 24.61 0.77 -0.32
N GLN A 363 25.73 0.83 -1.02
CA GLN A 363 26.66 1.94 -0.98
C GLN A 363 26.66 2.64 -2.32
N LEU A 364 26.21 3.90 -2.33
CA LEU A 364 26.22 4.73 -3.53
C LEU A 364 27.60 5.38 -3.72
N GLN A 365 28.27 5.04 -4.82
CA GLN A 365 29.56 5.61 -5.22
C GLN A 365 29.49 6.12 -6.66
N GLY A 366 29.38 7.44 -6.82
CA GLY A 366 29.10 8.02 -8.13
C GLY A 366 27.71 7.59 -8.63
N ASP A 367 27.68 6.86 -9.76
CA ASP A 367 26.46 6.30 -10.37
C ASP A 367 26.32 4.78 -10.15
N GLN A 368 27.15 4.19 -9.31
CA GLN A 368 27.12 2.76 -8.98
C GLN A 368 26.53 2.54 -7.62
N LEU A 369 25.64 1.55 -7.53
CA LEU A 369 25.00 1.12 -6.30
C LEU A 369 25.21 -0.39 -6.11
N ASP A 370 26.05 -0.74 -5.15
CA ASP A 370 26.36 -2.13 -4.82
C ASP A 370 25.55 -2.57 -3.60
N TRP A 371 24.84 -3.69 -3.72
CA TRP A 371 24.00 -4.24 -2.68
C TRP A 371 24.64 -5.40 -1.93
N LYS A 372 24.45 -5.41 -0.61
CA LYS A 372 24.81 -6.50 0.28
C LYS A 372 23.61 -6.88 1.14
N GLN A 373 23.23 -8.17 1.12
CA GLN A 373 22.29 -8.71 2.09
C GLN A 373 22.95 -8.74 3.49
N LEU A 374 22.26 -8.20 4.49
CA LEU A 374 22.74 -8.13 5.87
C LEU A 374 22.27 -9.30 6.72
N THR A 375 21.06 -9.78 6.50
CA THR A 375 20.40 -10.74 7.37
C THR A 375 19.79 -11.90 6.58
N ASN A 376 19.36 -12.95 7.29
CA ASN A 376 18.48 -14.01 6.80
C ASN A 376 17.36 -14.19 7.83
N LEU A 377 16.28 -13.42 7.68
CA LEU A 377 15.20 -13.35 8.67
C LEU A 377 14.12 -14.41 8.45
N HIS A 378 14.10 -15.07 7.28
CA HIS A 378 13.10 -16.07 6.91
C HIS A 378 13.70 -17.44 6.53
N PRO A 379 14.56 -18.06 7.34
CA PRO A 379 15.16 -19.36 6.99
C PRO A 379 14.11 -20.47 6.83
N LEU A 380 12.89 -20.25 7.35
CA LEU A 380 11.77 -21.16 7.20
C LEU A 380 11.33 -21.33 5.72
N ALA A 381 11.54 -20.31 4.89
CA ALA A 381 11.18 -20.36 3.47
C ALA A 381 11.84 -21.52 2.73
N ASP A 382 13.09 -21.85 3.07
CA ASP A 382 13.85 -22.96 2.47
C ASP A 382 13.23 -24.34 2.73
N SER A 383 12.32 -24.44 3.69
CA SER A 383 11.63 -25.68 4.06
C SER A 383 10.43 -26.00 3.17
N PHE A 384 9.95 -25.05 2.39
CA PHE A 384 8.74 -25.21 1.59
C PHE A 384 9.03 -25.34 0.09
N LEU A 385 8.15 -26.07 -0.60
CA LEU A 385 8.08 -26.04 -2.04
C LEU A 385 7.53 -24.68 -2.48
N ALA A 386 8.14 -24.10 -3.51
CA ALA A 386 7.63 -22.90 -4.17
C ALA A 386 7.49 -23.18 -5.67
N GLY A 387 6.42 -22.70 -6.27
CA GLY A 387 6.22 -22.72 -7.71
C GLY A 387 7.27 -21.80 -8.37
N GLU A 388 7.82 -22.25 -9.50
CA GLU A 388 8.70 -21.42 -10.33
C GLU A 388 7.95 -20.15 -10.72
N THR A 389 8.51 -19.01 -10.37
CA THR A 389 7.89 -17.69 -10.57
C THR A 389 8.73 -16.91 -11.57
N SER A 390 8.09 -16.34 -12.59
CA SER A 390 8.75 -15.59 -13.66
C SER A 390 7.84 -14.49 -14.22
N PHE A 391 8.40 -13.51 -14.90
CA PHE A 391 7.62 -12.61 -15.73
C PHE A 391 7.09 -13.32 -16.97
N HIS A 392 5.85 -13.01 -17.30
CA HIS A 392 5.19 -13.39 -18.56
C HIS A 392 4.87 -12.12 -19.34
N HIS A 393 5.14 -12.13 -20.66
CA HIS A 393 4.93 -11.00 -21.54
C HIS A 393 3.98 -11.38 -22.68
N TRP A 394 3.08 -10.49 -23.05
CA TRP A 394 2.15 -10.67 -24.16
C TRP A 394 1.83 -9.34 -24.85
N GLN A 395 1.11 -9.40 -25.95
CA GLN A 395 0.51 -8.23 -26.56
C GLN A 395 -0.92 -8.07 -26.06
N GLY A 396 -1.20 -6.92 -25.42
CA GLY A 396 -2.53 -6.54 -24.97
C GLY A 396 -3.36 -5.88 -26.09
N ALA A 397 -4.49 -5.32 -25.71
CA ALA A 397 -5.33 -4.55 -26.61
C ALA A 397 -4.54 -3.37 -27.19
N ASP A 398 -4.85 -3.02 -28.45
CA ASP A 398 -4.15 -1.97 -29.21
C ASP A 398 -2.64 -2.23 -29.38
N ASP A 399 -2.22 -3.49 -29.37
CA ASP A 399 -0.81 -3.92 -29.49
C ASP A 399 0.13 -3.38 -28.38
N TRP A 400 -0.42 -3.04 -27.22
CA TRP A 400 0.41 -2.60 -26.10
C TRP A 400 1.23 -3.77 -25.52
N PRO A 401 2.53 -3.56 -25.24
CA PRO A 401 3.35 -4.56 -24.57
C PRO A 401 2.92 -4.70 -23.10
N MET A 402 2.45 -5.89 -22.73
CA MET A 402 1.98 -6.20 -21.41
C MET A 402 2.93 -7.12 -20.66
N GLN A 403 2.89 -7.06 -19.35
CA GLN A 403 3.67 -7.90 -18.47
C GLN A 403 2.82 -8.34 -17.25
N GLY A 404 3.08 -9.53 -16.76
CA GLY A 404 2.52 -10.04 -15.53
C GLY A 404 3.45 -11.06 -14.88
N ILE A 405 3.04 -11.61 -13.76
CA ILE A 405 3.75 -12.70 -13.07
C ILE A 405 3.04 -14.01 -13.37
N LEU A 406 3.81 -15.03 -13.75
CA LEU A 406 3.37 -16.40 -13.83
C LEU A 406 4.04 -17.22 -12.72
N ILE A 407 3.23 -17.91 -11.92
CA ILE A 407 3.69 -18.90 -10.94
C ILE A 407 3.24 -20.28 -11.44
N LYS A 408 4.19 -21.12 -11.79
CA LYS A 408 3.92 -22.49 -12.21
C LYS A 408 3.62 -23.38 -11.00
N PRO A 409 2.79 -24.41 -11.13
CA PRO A 409 2.57 -25.36 -10.04
C PRO A 409 3.88 -26.06 -9.62
N THR A 410 3.99 -26.44 -8.35
CA THR A 410 5.21 -27.07 -7.81
C THR A 410 5.53 -28.43 -8.45
N ASN A 411 4.57 -29.05 -9.11
CA ASN A 411 4.69 -30.28 -9.88
C ASN A 411 4.66 -30.06 -11.40
N TYR A 412 5.08 -28.87 -11.86
CA TYR A 412 5.05 -28.52 -13.28
C TYR A 412 5.90 -29.46 -14.14
N GLU A 413 5.32 -29.92 -15.23
CA GLU A 413 5.95 -30.76 -16.27
C GLU A 413 5.81 -30.02 -17.62
N PRO A 414 6.90 -29.76 -18.34
CA PRO A 414 6.83 -29.13 -19.66
C PRO A 414 5.94 -29.89 -20.64
N GLY A 415 5.06 -29.18 -21.33
CA GLY A 415 4.14 -29.75 -22.31
C GLY A 415 2.81 -30.29 -21.73
N LYS A 416 2.59 -30.12 -20.43
CA LYS A 416 1.32 -30.38 -19.77
C LYS A 416 0.65 -29.04 -19.43
N ALA A 417 -0.62 -28.88 -19.81
CA ALA A 417 -1.46 -27.76 -19.41
C ALA A 417 -2.02 -27.97 -17.99
N TYR A 418 -2.19 -26.87 -17.25
CA TYR A 418 -2.64 -26.87 -15.87
C TYR A 418 -3.86 -25.97 -15.68
N PRO A 419 -4.73 -26.25 -14.69
CA PRO A 419 -5.76 -25.30 -14.28
C PRO A 419 -5.12 -23.95 -13.94
N LEU A 420 -5.70 -22.86 -14.44
CA LEU A 420 -5.17 -21.49 -14.25
C LEU A 420 -6.08 -20.68 -13.36
N VAL A 421 -5.49 -20.03 -12.37
CA VAL A 421 -6.15 -18.97 -11.58
C VAL A 421 -5.54 -17.63 -11.97
N MET A 422 -6.32 -16.78 -12.63
CA MET A 422 -5.95 -15.37 -12.81
C MET A 422 -6.24 -14.62 -11.50
N TRP A 423 -5.19 -14.13 -10.86
CA TRP A 423 -5.28 -13.28 -9.68
C TRP A 423 -5.08 -11.82 -10.05
N VAL A 424 -6.13 -11.00 -9.89
CA VAL A 424 -6.13 -9.59 -10.27
C VAL A 424 -5.86 -8.72 -9.05
N HIS A 425 -4.85 -7.83 -9.14
CA HIS A 425 -4.55 -6.89 -8.07
C HIS A 425 -5.60 -5.78 -7.95
N GLY A 426 -5.67 -5.17 -6.77
CA GLY A 426 -6.52 -4.01 -6.49
C GLY A 426 -5.89 -2.69 -6.93
N GLY A 427 -6.59 -1.63 -6.68
CA GLY A 427 -6.24 -0.27 -7.08
C GLY A 427 -7.39 0.36 -7.88
N PRO A 428 -7.26 0.60 -9.21
CA PRO A 428 -6.39 -0.04 -10.21
C PRO A 428 -4.93 0.38 -10.22
N THR A 429 -4.54 1.50 -9.62
CA THR A 429 -3.15 1.96 -9.55
C THR A 429 -2.28 1.12 -8.61
N GLY A 430 -2.31 -0.21 -8.79
CA GLY A 430 -1.47 -1.18 -8.12
C GLY A 430 -0.40 -1.77 -9.05
N VAL A 431 0.30 -2.81 -8.58
CA VAL A 431 1.24 -3.59 -9.38
C VAL A 431 1.42 -5.00 -8.80
N SER A 432 1.42 -5.99 -9.67
CA SER A 432 1.95 -7.32 -9.38
C SER A 432 3.46 -7.30 -9.65
N GLY A 433 4.26 -7.00 -8.60
CA GLY A 433 5.71 -6.86 -8.72
C GLY A 433 6.48 -8.12 -8.32
N SER A 434 7.80 -8.07 -8.43
CA SER A 434 8.73 -9.16 -8.09
C SER A 434 8.77 -9.45 -6.60
N ARG A 435 7.80 -10.18 -6.07
CA ARG A 435 7.64 -10.50 -4.65
C ARG A 435 7.64 -12.00 -4.39
N TYR A 436 7.96 -12.36 -3.15
CA TYR A 436 7.80 -13.72 -2.66
C TYR A 436 6.35 -13.95 -2.20
N TYR A 437 5.49 -14.41 -3.12
CA TYR A 437 4.04 -14.50 -2.97
C TYR A 437 3.56 -15.60 -2.01
N THR A 438 3.86 -15.52 -0.72
CA THR A 438 3.40 -16.50 0.27
C THR A 438 2.02 -16.19 0.84
N SER A 439 1.76 -14.94 1.22
CA SER A 439 0.55 -14.57 1.96
C SER A 439 -0.48 -13.81 1.13
N PHE A 440 -0.03 -13.00 0.18
CA PHE A 440 -0.94 -12.19 -0.62
C PHE A 440 -1.43 -12.98 -1.85
N GLY A 441 -2.74 -12.95 -2.10
CA GLY A 441 -3.35 -13.61 -3.24
C GLY A 441 -3.29 -15.13 -3.22
N TRP A 442 -2.89 -15.74 -2.10
CA TRP A 442 -2.78 -17.21 -1.96
C TRP A 442 -1.90 -17.90 -3.03
N CYS A 443 -1.10 -17.14 -3.76
CA CYS A 443 -0.47 -17.58 -5.00
C CYS A 443 0.40 -18.83 -4.83
N GLN A 444 1.31 -18.83 -3.84
CA GLN A 444 2.13 -20.03 -3.59
C GLN A 444 1.33 -21.20 -2.99
N LEU A 445 0.25 -20.93 -2.26
CA LEU A 445 -0.67 -21.99 -1.82
C LEU A 445 -1.35 -22.65 -3.01
N LEU A 446 -1.83 -21.87 -3.99
CA LEU A 446 -2.44 -22.37 -5.22
C LEU A 446 -1.43 -23.16 -6.06
N ALA A 447 -0.20 -22.66 -6.19
CA ALA A 447 0.86 -23.39 -6.89
C ALA A 447 1.20 -24.73 -6.22
N ASN A 448 1.16 -24.81 -4.89
CA ASN A 448 1.31 -26.07 -4.15
C ASN A 448 0.10 -27.01 -4.30
N ALA A 449 -1.07 -26.47 -4.57
CA ALA A 449 -2.28 -27.26 -4.87
C ALA A 449 -2.36 -27.72 -6.34
N GLY A 450 -1.39 -27.34 -7.18
CA GLY A 450 -1.32 -27.80 -8.57
C GLY A 450 -1.87 -26.83 -9.61
N TYR A 451 -2.21 -25.60 -9.22
CA TYR A 451 -2.67 -24.55 -10.13
C TYR A 451 -1.50 -23.73 -10.69
N ALA A 452 -1.58 -23.34 -11.95
CA ALA A 452 -0.84 -22.20 -12.46
C ALA A 452 -1.53 -20.91 -11.97
N VAL A 453 -0.75 -19.88 -11.58
CA VAL A 453 -1.29 -18.60 -11.13
C VAL A 453 -0.75 -17.49 -12.00
N PHE A 454 -1.65 -16.70 -12.57
CA PHE A 454 -1.32 -15.58 -13.42
C PHE A 454 -1.73 -14.26 -12.76
N LEU A 455 -0.77 -13.35 -12.60
CA LEU A 455 -1.00 -12.04 -12.00
C LEU A 455 -0.71 -10.96 -13.05
N PRO A 456 -1.72 -10.52 -13.82
CA PRO A 456 -1.52 -9.52 -14.87
C PRO A 456 -1.25 -8.14 -14.28
N ASN A 457 -0.37 -7.38 -14.94
CA ASN A 457 -0.28 -5.94 -14.83
C ASN A 457 -1.00 -5.33 -16.03
N TYR A 458 -2.25 -5.04 -15.85
CA TYR A 458 -3.15 -4.47 -16.85
C TYR A 458 -2.95 -2.95 -16.95
N ARG A 459 -3.41 -2.32 -18.05
CA ARG A 459 -3.40 -0.85 -18.15
C ARG A 459 -4.14 -0.22 -16.95
N GLY A 460 -3.56 0.85 -16.38
CA GLY A 460 -3.94 1.39 -15.06
C GLY A 460 -2.96 1.01 -13.96
N SER A 461 -2.11 -0.05 -14.15
CA SER A 461 -1.05 -0.41 -13.20
C SER A 461 0.09 0.61 -13.22
N VAL A 462 0.87 0.68 -12.12
CA VAL A 462 2.01 1.58 -11.99
C VAL A 462 3.34 0.92 -12.38
N GLY A 463 4.33 1.72 -12.80
CA GLY A 463 5.67 1.26 -13.16
C GLY A 463 5.95 1.17 -14.66
N TRP A 464 5.04 1.67 -15.49
CA TRP A 464 5.19 1.78 -16.96
C TRP A 464 4.95 3.21 -17.47
N GLY A 465 5.08 4.20 -16.60
CA GLY A 465 4.85 5.61 -16.89
C GLY A 465 3.40 6.05 -16.67
N LEU A 466 3.21 7.38 -16.70
CA LEU A 466 1.94 8.03 -16.41
C LEU A 466 0.87 7.67 -17.44
N GLU A 467 1.23 7.60 -18.74
CA GLU A 467 0.30 7.23 -19.80
C GLU A 467 -0.32 5.84 -19.58
N PHE A 468 0.48 4.87 -19.15
CA PHE A 468 0.00 3.53 -18.83
C PHE A 468 -0.89 3.53 -17.59
N SER A 469 -0.50 4.22 -16.53
CA SER A 469 -1.25 4.24 -15.27
C SER A 469 -2.57 5.02 -15.36
N GLU A 470 -2.70 5.97 -16.29
CA GLU A 470 -3.92 6.74 -16.53
C GLU A 470 -4.76 6.19 -17.71
N SER A 471 -4.31 5.15 -18.40
CA SER A 471 -4.96 4.66 -19.64
C SER A 471 -6.30 3.96 -19.44
N ASN A 472 -6.68 3.60 -18.22
CA ASN A 472 -8.00 3.07 -17.89
C ASN A 472 -8.98 4.13 -17.34
N LEU A 473 -8.56 5.41 -17.31
CA LEU A 473 -9.49 6.50 -16.98
C LEU A 473 -10.60 6.58 -18.04
N GLY A 474 -11.83 6.54 -17.57
CA GLY A 474 -13.03 6.51 -18.42
C GLY A 474 -13.39 5.12 -18.94
N ASP A 475 -12.61 4.06 -18.64
CA ASP A 475 -12.78 2.73 -19.25
C ASP A 475 -12.47 1.57 -18.30
N MET A 476 -12.67 1.74 -16.97
CA MET A 476 -12.49 0.65 -16.00
C MET A 476 -13.40 -0.55 -16.30
N GLY A 477 -12.81 -1.73 -16.49
CA GLY A 477 -13.52 -2.96 -16.92
C GLY A 477 -13.65 -3.09 -18.45
N GLY A 478 -13.07 -2.16 -19.23
CA GLY A 478 -13.01 -2.22 -20.69
C GLY A 478 -11.70 -2.84 -21.19
N LYS A 479 -10.79 -2.02 -21.73
CA LYS A 479 -9.53 -2.51 -22.29
C LYS A 479 -8.57 -3.09 -21.28
N ASP A 480 -8.62 -2.67 -20.03
CA ASP A 480 -7.87 -3.30 -18.95
C ASP A 480 -8.28 -4.77 -18.73
N PHE A 481 -9.57 -5.08 -18.86
CA PHE A 481 -10.06 -6.45 -18.83
C PHE A 481 -9.69 -7.22 -20.12
N GLU A 482 -9.76 -6.59 -21.30
CA GLU A 482 -9.31 -7.17 -22.56
C GLU A 482 -7.82 -7.56 -22.49
N ASP A 483 -6.95 -6.71 -21.93
CA ASP A 483 -5.53 -7.02 -21.71
C ASP A 483 -5.34 -8.30 -20.89
N MET A 484 -6.16 -8.50 -19.85
CA MET A 484 -6.09 -9.68 -18.98
C MET A 484 -6.51 -10.95 -19.75
N LEU A 485 -7.56 -10.89 -20.57
CA LEU A 485 -8.02 -12.02 -21.38
C LEU A 485 -6.98 -12.43 -22.42
N LEU A 486 -6.35 -11.47 -23.10
CA LEU A 486 -5.25 -11.74 -24.03
C LEU A 486 -4.03 -12.36 -23.32
N GLY A 487 -3.79 -11.98 -22.06
CA GLY A 487 -2.79 -12.63 -21.22
C GLY A 487 -3.10 -14.11 -20.94
N ILE A 488 -4.35 -14.46 -20.64
CA ILE A 488 -4.80 -15.86 -20.51
C ILE A 488 -4.61 -16.59 -21.83
N ASP A 489 -5.07 -16.00 -22.95
CA ASP A 489 -4.97 -16.62 -24.28
C ASP A 489 -3.51 -16.95 -24.62
N SER A 490 -2.59 -16.06 -24.32
CA SER A 490 -1.14 -16.28 -24.52
C SER A 490 -0.58 -17.46 -23.71
N LEU A 491 -1.11 -17.70 -22.49
CA LEU A 491 -0.72 -18.84 -21.66
C LEU A 491 -1.35 -20.16 -22.13
N VAL A 492 -2.55 -20.11 -22.69
CA VAL A 492 -3.21 -21.26 -23.34
C VAL A 492 -2.44 -21.65 -24.60
N ASP A 493 -2.11 -20.69 -25.45
CA ASP A 493 -1.32 -20.91 -26.68
C ASP A 493 0.08 -21.45 -26.38
N ALA A 494 0.68 -21.05 -25.25
CA ALA A 494 1.96 -21.59 -24.77
C ALA A 494 1.84 -23.01 -24.19
N GLY A 495 0.62 -23.59 -24.07
CA GLY A 495 0.37 -24.90 -23.50
C GLY A 495 0.62 -24.98 -21.98
N ILE A 496 0.58 -23.84 -21.29
CA ILE A 496 0.74 -23.74 -19.84
C ILE A 496 -0.62 -23.82 -19.13
N ALA A 497 -1.61 -23.09 -19.65
CA ALA A 497 -2.96 -23.05 -19.11
C ALA A 497 -3.89 -23.99 -19.87
N ASP A 498 -4.76 -24.70 -19.13
CA ASP A 498 -5.85 -25.48 -19.70
C ASP A 498 -7.06 -24.55 -19.93
N ALA A 499 -7.44 -24.39 -21.19
CA ALA A 499 -8.54 -23.51 -21.60
C ALA A 499 -9.91 -23.91 -21.00
N ASP A 500 -10.08 -25.17 -20.62
CA ASP A 500 -11.32 -25.70 -20.02
C ASP A 500 -11.34 -25.57 -18.48
N CYS A 501 -10.21 -25.17 -17.86
CA CYS A 501 -10.01 -25.10 -16.40
C CYS A 501 -9.47 -23.75 -15.96
N LEU A 502 -10.26 -22.67 -16.18
CA LEU A 502 -9.89 -21.28 -15.85
C LEU A 502 -10.70 -20.75 -14.68
N ALA A 503 -10.04 -20.09 -13.75
CA ALA A 503 -10.69 -19.32 -12.67
C ALA A 503 -10.18 -17.89 -12.59
N VAL A 504 -11.01 -17.01 -12.04
CA VAL A 504 -10.64 -15.62 -11.74
C VAL A 504 -10.79 -15.34 -10.25
N ALA A 505 -9.81 -14.63 -9.68
CA ALA A 505 -9.80 -14.23 -8.28
C ALA A 505 -9.17 -12.84 -8.15
N GLY A 506 -9.57 -12.08 -7.13
CA GLY A 506 -8.97 -10.79 -6.85
C GLY A 506 -9.58 -10.12 -5.64
N TRP A 507 -8.99 -8.99 -5.25
CA TRP A 507 -9.40 -8.20 -4.10
C TRP A 507 -9.62 -6.74 -4.48
N SER A 508 -10.64 -6.07 -3.91
CA SER A 508 -10.94 -4.66 -4.19
C SER A 508 -11.30 -4.44 -5.68
N TYR A 509 -10.55 -3.64 -6.41
CA TYR A 509 -10.70 -3.55 -7.87
C TYR A 509 -10.57 -4.94 -8.53
N GLY A 510 -9.62 -5.78 -8.09
CA GLY A 510 -9.53 -7.16 -8.56
C GLY A 510 -10.75 -8.01 -8.23
N GLY A 511 -11.43 -7.72 -7.11
CA GLY A 511 -12.73 -8.31 -6.77
C GLY A 511 -13.86 -7.83 -7.70
N PHE A 512 -13.84 -6.56 -8.10
CA PHE A 512 -14.71 -6.03 -9.16
C PHE A 512 -14.47 -6.78 -10.48
N ILE A 513 -13.22 -6.87 -10.91
CA ILE A 513 -12.85 -7.61 -12.14
C ILE A 513 -13.27 -9.08 -12.04
N SER A 514 -13.16 -9.72 -10.87
CA SER A 514 -13.62 -11.11 -10.69
C SER A 514 -15.13 -11.26 -10.91
N ALA A 515 -15.92 -10.30 -10.39
CA ALA A 515 -17.37 -10.25 -10.63
C ALA A 515 -17.70 -9.87 -12.09
N TRP A 516 -16.93 -8.94 -12.65
CA TRP A 516 -17.10 -8.45 -14.04
C TRP A 516 -16.78 -9.55 -15.07
N ALA A 517 -15.68 -10.27 -14.87
CA ALA A 517 -15.22 -11.33 -15.77
C ALA A 517 -16.28 -12.40 -16.03
N ILE A 518 -16.97 -12.85 -14.99
CA ILE A 518 -17.99 -13.89 -15.11
C ILE A 518 -19.31 -13.39 -15.71
N CYS A 519 -19.47 -12.06 -15.84
CA CYS A 519 -20.57 -11.45 -16.57
C CYS A 519 -20.28 -11.36 -18.08
N GLN A 520 -18.99 -11.17 -18.42
CA GLN A 520 -18.57 -10.86 -19.78
C GLN A 520 -18.02 -12.07 -20.55
N ASP A 521 -17.52 -13.09 -19.84
CA ASP A 521 -16.87 -14.25 -20.46
C ASP A 521 -17.22 -15.56 -19.73
N GLN A 522 -17.71 -16.55 -20.48
CA GLN A 522 -18.16 -17.84 -19.95
C GLN A 522 -17.03 -18.89 -19.80
N ARG A 523 -15.78 -18.52 -20.09
CA ARG A 523 -14.63 -19.45 -19.97
C ARG A 523 -14.28 -19.80 -18.51
N PHE A 524 -14.62 -18.93 -17.56
CA PHE A 524 -14.31 -19.14 -16.15
C PHE A 524 -15.25 -20.16 -15.51
N LYS A 525 -14.67 -21.19 -14.87
CA LYS A 525 -15.40 -22.26 -14.16
C LYS A 525 -15.61 -21.96 -12.68
N ALA A 526 -14.78 -21.09 -12.10
CA ALA A 526 -14.90 -20.64 -10.73
C ALA A 526 -14.47 -19.17 -10.60
N ALA A 527 -15.06 -18.46 -9.63
CA ALA A 527 -14.66 -17.10 -9.29
C ALA A 527 -14.51 -16.91 -7.78
N VAL A 528 -13.57 -16.04 -7.39
CA VAL A 528 -13.41 -15.57 -6.00
C VAL A 528 -13.43 -14.04 -5.99
N MET A 529 -14.55 -13.48 -5.53
CA MET A 529 -14.76 -12.02 -5.39
C MET A 529 -14.38 -11.60 -3.96
N GLY A 530 -13.18 -11.05 -3.78
CA GLY A 530 -12.73 -10.49 -2.51
C GLY A 530 -12.99 -9.00 -2.41
N ALA A 531 -13.78 -8.53 -1.43
CA ALA A 531 -14.12 -7.11 -1.20
C ALA A 531 -14.39 -6.33 -2.50
N GLY A 532 -15.13 -6.94 -3.45
CA GLY A 532 -15.33 -6.42 -4.80
C GLY A 532 -16.57 -5.53 -4.91
N ILE A 533 -16.60 -4.75 -5.99
CA ILE A 533 -17.73 -3.87 -6.33
C ILE A 533 -18.66 -4.60 -7.29
N SER A 534 -19.94 -4.63 -6.97
CA SER A 534 -20.98 -5.26 -7.81
C SER A 534 -21.91 -4.26 -8.48
N HIS A 535 -22.04 -3.05 -7.89
CA HIS A 535 -22.95 -2.01 -8.37
C HIS A 535 -22.37 -0.62 -8.10
N TRP A 536 -21.83 0.03 -9.11
CA TRP A 536 -21.10 1.28 -9.00
C TRP A 536 -21.91 2.44 -8.43
N SER A 537 -23.19 2.62 -8.82
CA SER A 537 -24.01 3.73 -8.29
C SER A 537 -24.25 3.58 -6.77
N SER A 538 -24.45 2.36 -6.26
CA SER A 538 -24.58 2.14 -4.81
C SER A 538 -23.24 2.20 -4.08
N PHE A 539 -22.14 1.85 -4.76
CA PHE A 539 -20.78 2.06 -4.25
C PHE A 539 -20.53 3.57 -4.06
N HIS A 540 -20.77 4.40 -5.08
CA HIS A 540 -20.65 5.85 -5.00
C HIS A 540 -21.41 6.45 -3.82
N GLY A 541 -22.64 6.00 -3.58
CA GLY A 541 -23.50 6.52 -2.52
C GLY A 541 -23.13 6.09 -1.11
N LYS A 542 -22.21 5.14 -0.94
CA LYS A 542 -21.89 4.53 0.38
C LYS A 542 -20.40 4.51 0.73
N SER A 543 -19.52 4.36 -0.25
CA SER A 543 -18.08 4.29 -0.06
C SER A 543 -17.51 5.58 0.51
N CYS A 544 -16.49 5.48 1.36
CA CYS A 544 -15.68 6.64 1.73
C CYS A 544 -14.82 7.18 0.56
N LEU A 545 -14.70 6.42 -0.54
CA LEU A 545 -13.94 6.76 -1.74
C LEU A 545 -14.82 7.39 -2.85
N SER A 546 -15.98 7.92 -2.53
CA SER A 546 -17.01 8.34 -3.50
C SER A 546 -16.58 9.41 -4.53
N ALA A 547 -15.44 10.07 -4.38
CA ALA A 547 -14.91 10.98 -5.41
C ALA A 547 -14.05 10.25 -6.44
N TRP A 548 -13.44 9.12 -6.05
CA TRP A 548 -12.58 8.32 -6.90
C TRP A 548 -13.30 7.75 -8.13
N ASP A 549 -14.43 7.13 -7.93
CA ASP A 549 -15.17 6.45 -8.99
C ASP A 549 -15.67 7.43 -10.07
N ALA A 550 -16.17 8.60 -9.66
CA ALA A 550 -16.57 9.65 -10.59
C ALA A 550 -15.37 10.22 -11.39
N MET A 551 -14.23 10.39 -10.72
CA MET A 551 -12.98 10.83 -11.36
C MET A 551 -12.48 9.79 -12.38
N TYR A 552 -12.53 8.49 -12.03
CA TYR A 552 -12.08 7.43 -12.92
C TYR A 552 -13.02 7.17 -14.09
N TYR A 553 -14.34 7.15 -13.89
CA TYR A 553 -15.28 6.99 -15.00
C TYR A 553 -15.46 8.26 -15.82
N GLN A 554 -15.05 9.42 -15.31
CA GLN A 554 -15.17 10.73 -15.99
C GLN A 554 -16.61 11.03 -16.46
N THR A 555 -17.60 10.67 -15.63
CA THR A 555 -19.03 10.84 -15.93
C THR A 555 -19.84 11.10 -14.66
N ASP A 556 -21.07 11.59 -14.83
CA ASP A 556 -22.02 11.77 -13.73
C ASP A 556 -22.46 10.40 -13.18
N PRO A 557 -22.27 10.10 -11.87
CA PRO A 557 -22.71 8.86 -11.24
C PRO A 557 -24.23 8.60 -11.34
N TYR A 558 -25.02 9.62 -11.60
CA TYR A 558 -26.49 9.57 -11.67
C TYR A 558 -27.03 9.54 -13.10
N GLU A 559 -26.17 9.46 -14.10
CA GLU A 559 -26.58 9.34 -15.49
C GLU A 559 -27.25 7.99 -15.73
N ARG A 560 -28.52 8.02 -16.21
CA ARG A 560 -29.26 6.79 -16.55
C ARG A 560 -28.63 6.11 -17.75
N SER A 561 -28.44 4.79 -17.64
CA SER A 561 -27.74 3.99 -18.64
C SER A 561 -26.34 4.51 -18.95
N GLY A 562 -25.75 5.28 -18.03
CA GLY A 562 -24.38 5.75 -18.08
C GLY A 562 -23.37 4.66 -17.66
N LYS A 563 -22.08 5.03 -17.60
CA LYS A 563 -20.99 4.08 -17.29
C LYS A 563 -21.17 3.37 -15.95
N PHE A 564 -21.71 4.05 -14.93
CA PHE A 564 -21.95 3.44 -13.61
C PHE A 564 -22.93 2.27 -13.67
N GLU A 565 -23.90 2.29 -14.59
CA GLU A 565 -24.81 1.17 -14.81
C GLU A 565 -24.21 0.14 -15.78
N GLN A 566 -23.57 0.61 -16.86
CA GLN A 566 -22.98 -0.23 -17.92
C GLN A 566 -21.85 -1.13 -17.40
N PHE A 567 -21.01 -0.64 -16.47
CA PHE A 567 -19.90 -1.40 -15.89
C PHE A 567 -20.26 -2.05 -14.55
N SER A 568 -21.51 -2.06 -14.13
CA SER A 568 -21.96 -2.75 -12.91
C SER A 568 -22.21 -4.23 -13.19
N PRO A 569 -21.52 -5.16 -12.51
CA PRO A 569 -21.75 -6.61 -12.68
C PRO A 569 -23.20 -7.04 -12.56
N ILE A 570 -23.98 -6.46 -11.63
CA ILE A 570 -25.38 -6.82 -11.44
C ILE A 570 -26.27 -6.48 -12.65
N SER A 571 -25.85 -5.58 -13.54
CA SER A 571 -26.57 -5.25 -14.78
C SER A 571 -26.61 -6.43 -15.75
N TYR A 572 -25.75 -7.41 -15.56
CA TYR A 572 -25.58 -8.62 -16.39
C TYR A 572 -25.95 -9.90 -15.63
N ALA A 573 -26.81 -9.80 -14.63
CA ALA A 573 -27.17 -10.91 -13.75
C ALA A 573 -27.61 -12.18 -14.49
N HIS A 574 -28.34 -12.03 -15.60
CA HIS A 574 -28.86 -13.15 -16.40
C HIS A 574 -27.79 -13.90 -17.20
N ASP A 575 -26.60 -13.32 -17.35
CA ASP A 575 -25.51 -13.91 -18.12
C ASP A 575 -24.56 -14.75 -17.23
N ILE A 576 -24.69 -14.65 -15.88
CA ILE A 576 -23.79 -15.27 -14.94
C ILE A 576 -24.17 -16.74 -14.70
N GLN A 577 -23.22 -17.64 -14.94
CA GLN A 577 -23.36 -19.08 -14.67
C GLN A 577 -22.25 -19.61 -13.75
N THR A 578 -21.19 -18.86 -13.54
CA THR A 578 -19.97 -19.30 -12.86
C THR A 578 -20.16 -19.35 -11.34
N PRO A 579 -19.89 -20.52 -10.70
CA PRO A 579 -19.84 -20.64 -9.24
C PRO A 579 -18.91 -19.58 -8.61
N THR A 580 -19.41 -18.86 -7.59
CA THR A 580 -18.70 -17.71 -7.04
C THR A 580 -18.59 -17.76 -5.52
N LEU A 581 -17.36 -17.66 -4.99
CA LEU A 581 -17.06 -17.42 -3.58
C LEU A 581 -16.88 -15.92 -3.36
N ILE A 582 -17.66 -15.36 -2.43
CA ILE A 582 -17.58 -13.94 -2.05
C ILE A 582 -16.99 -13.83 -0.66
N LEU A 583 -15.94 -13.03 -0.49
CA LEU A 583 -15.22 -12.81 0.77
C LEU A 583 -15.22 -11.32 1.10
N HIS A 584 -15.66 -10.90 2.32
CA HIS A 584 -15.76 -9.48 2.64
C HIS A 584 -15.58 -9.19 4.13
N GLY A 585 -14.95 -8.07 4.48
CA GLY A 585 -14.89 -7.55 5.85
C GLY A 585 -16.19 -6.84 6.24
N GLU A 586 -16.74 -7.15 7.43
CA GLU A 586 -17.99 -6.55 7.92
C GLU A 586 -17.94 -5.02 8.00
N ARG A 587 -16.77 -4.45 8.31
CA ARG A 587 -16.57 -3.02 8.57
C ARG A 587 -15.82 -2.30 7.45
N ASP A 588 -15.83 -2.87 6.27
CA ASP A 588 -15.22 -2.27 5.10
C ASP A 588 -15.95 -0.96 4.74
N GLN A 589 -15.19 0.15 4.71
CA GLN A 589 -15.66 1.47 4.32
C GLN A 589 -15.15 1.90 2.95
N ASP A 590 -14.08 1.26 2.49
CA ASP A 590 -13.51 1.48 1.16
C ASP A 590 -14.46 0.86 0.12
N VAL A 591 -14.73 -0.44 0.24
CA VAL A 591 -15.78 -1.15 -0.51
C VAL A 591 -16.83 -1.65 0.48
N PRO A 592 -17.98 -0.98 0.61
CA PRO A 592 -18.99 -1.35 1.59
C PRO A 592 -19.49 -2.79 1.41
N VAL A 593 -19.63 -3.53 2.53
CA VAL A 593 -20.05 -4.96 2.54
C VAL A 593 -21.40 -5.20 1.85
N GLU A 594 -22.21 -4.18 1.70
CA GLU A 594 -23.46 -4.21 0.94
C GLU A 594 -23.26 -4.57 -0.53
N GLN A 595 -22.08 -4.32 -1.10
CA GLN A 595 -21.71 -4.77 -2.44
C GLN A 595 -21.70 -6.31 -2.52
N ALA A 596 -21.17 -6.97 -1.50
CA ALA A 596 -21.15 -8.41 -1.37
C ALA A 596 -22.57 -9.00 -1.19
N TYR A 597 -23.38 -8.39 -0.32
CA TYR A 597 -24.77 -8.81 -0.13
C TYR A 597 -25.60 -8.68 -1.40
N THR A 598 -25.41 -7.57 -2.15
CA THR A 598 -26.10 -7.33 -3.42
C THR A 598 -25.73 -8.41 -4.42
N PHE A 599 -24.44 -8.68 -4.63
CA PHE A 599 -24.00 -9.69 -5.59
C PHE A 599 -24.41 -11.11 -5.20
N PHE A 600 -24.30 -11.45 -3.91
CA PHE A 600 -24.80 -12.73 -3.37
C PHE A 600 -26.29 -12.94 -3.70
N ARG A 601 -27.13 -11.92 -3.47
CA ARG A 601 -28.56 -12.00 -3.77
C ARG A 601 -28.78 -12.16 -5.28
N THR A 602 -28.07 -11.41 -6.09
CA THR A 602 -28.14 -11.49 -7.55
C THR A 602 -27.88 -12.92 -8.03
N LEU A 603 -26.78 -13.54 -7.57
CA LEU A 603 -26.43 -14.92 -7.97
C LEU A 603 -27.44 -15.96 -7.46
N LYS A 604 -27.95 -15.77 -6.23
CA LYS A 604 -29.00 -16.65 -5.67
C LYS A 604 -30.29 -16.61 -6.49
N ASP A 605 -30.70 -15.44 -6.93
CA ASP A 605 -31.93 -15.26 -7.70
C ASP A 605 -31.80 -15.84 -9.13
N GLN A 606 -30.57 -16.01 -9.62
CA GLN A 606 -30.24 -16.70 -10.89
C GLN A 606 -29.89 -18.20 -10.68
N GLU A 607 -30.06 -18.73 -9.47
CA GLU A 607 -29.75 -20.13 -9.12
C GLU A 607 -28.27 -20.53 -9.36
N VAL A 608 -27.35 -19.55 -9.42
CA VAL A 608 -25.91 -19.78 -9.56
C VAL A 608 -25.35 -20.24 -8.21
N PRO A 609 -24.49 -21.27 -8.16
CA PRO A 609 -23.81 -21.68 -6.93
C PRO A 609 -23.00 -20.52 -6.33
N VAL A 610 -23.31 -20.13 -5.10
CA VAL A 610 -22.64 -19.00 -4.45
C VAL A 610 -22.51 -19.23 -2.95
N GLU A 611 -21.35 -18.88 -2.42
CA GLU A 611 -21.10 -18.76 -0.98
C GLU A 611 -20.63 -17.35 -0.67
N LEU A 612 -21.20 -16.74 0.40
CA LEU A 612 -20.76 -15.44 0.93
C LEU A 612 -20.23 -15.63 2.34
N VAL A 613 -19.00 -15.20 2.56
CA VAL A 613 -18.35 -15.18 3.88
C VAL A 613 -18.07 -13.75 4.28
N VAL A 614 -18.71 -13.32 5.38
CA VAL A 614 -18.48 -11.99 5.97
C VAL A 614 -17.64 -12.16 7.23
N TYR A 615 -16.50 -11.48 7.30
CA TYR A 615 -15.58 -11.55 8.42
C TYR A 615 -15.89 -10.44 9.44
N PRO A 616 -16.42 -10.78 10.63
CA PRO A 616 -16.76 -9.78 11.64
C PRO A 616 -15.53 -8.98 12.08
N ARG A 617 -15.71 -7.68 12.32
CA ARG A 617 -14.68 -6.72 12.79
C ARG A 617 -13.61 -6.37 11.76
N GLU A 618 -13.48 -7.10 10.68
CA GLU A 618 -12.52 -6.81 9.60
C GLU A 618 -12.99 -5.63 8.74
N ALA A 619 -12.04 -4.83 8.31
CA ALA A 619 -12.21 -3.73 7.35
C ALA A 619 -11.86 -4.21 5.92
N HIS A 620 -11.34 -3.32 5.08
CA HIS A 620 -10.97 -3.66 3.70
C HIS A 620 -9.86 -4.72 3.60
N ALA A 621 -9.01 -4.84 4.60
CA ALA A 621 -8.04 -5.91 4.75
C ALA A 621 -8.43 -6.85 5.89
N VAL A 622 -8.31 -8.17 5.66
CA VAL A 622 -8.51 -9.20 6.69
C VAL A 622 -7.21 -9.40 7.45
N THR A 623 -7.24 -9.23 8.76
CA THR A 623 -6.04 -9.17 9.62
C THR A 623 -6.05 -10.14 10.80
N GLU A 624 -7.22 -10.62 11.23
CA GLU A 624 -7.32 -11.59 12.33
C GLU A 624 -6.86 -12.98 11.87
N ARG A 625 -6.03 -13.62 12.67
CA ARG A 625 -5.38 -14.90 12.33
C ARG A 625 -6.35 -15.98 11.83
N LEU A 626 -7.44 -16.20 12.57
CA LEU A 626 -8.40 -17.26 12.22
C LEU A 626 -9.20 -16.92 10.96
N HIS A 627 -9.46 -15.63 10.70
CA HIS A 627 -10.10 -15.18 9.47
C HIS A 627 -9.19 -15.40 8.26
N MET A 628 -7.90 -15.05 8.36
CA MET A 628 -6.92 -15.30 7.29
C MET A 628 -6.79 -16.80 6.98
N LEU A 629 -6.80 -17.63 8.03
CA LEU A 629 -6.74 -19.09 7.89
C LEU A 629 -8.00 -19.66 7.24
N ASP A 630 -9.18 -19.24 7.69
CA ASP A 630 -10.47 -19.64 7.13
C ASP A 630 -10.56 -19.24 5.65
N MET A 631 -10.20 -18.00 5.33
CA MET A 631 -10.20 -17.46 3.97
C MET A 631 -9.32 -18.31 3.03
N SER A 632 -8.08 -18.59 3.44
CA SER A 632 -7.16 -19.40 2.63
C SER A 632 -7.68 -20.81 2.37
N ARG A 633 -8.26 -21.45 3.40
CA ARG A 633 -8.84 -22.80 3.27
C ARG A 633 -10.07 -22.83 2.37
N ARG A 634 -10.94 -21.80 2.46
CA ARG A 634 -12.15 -21.71 1.62
C ARG A 634 -11.79 -21.49 0.16
N VAL A 635 -10.83 -20.63 -0.13
CA VAL A 635 -10.38 -20.42 -1.51
C VAL A 635 -9.88 -21.70 -2.14
N LEU A 636 -9.00 -22.44 -1.45
CA LEU A 636 -8.52 -23.74 -1.93
C LEU A 636 -9.67 -24.74 -2.15
N ALA A 637 -10.54 -24.91 -1.15
CA ALA A 637 -11.67 -25.85 -1.24
C ALA A 637 -12.66 -25.47 -2.35
N TRP A 638 -12.90 -24.16 -2.57
CA TRP A 638 -13.78 -23.68 -3.63
C TRP A 638 -13.24 -23.99 -5.01
N LEU A 639 -11.97 -23.72 -5.23
CA LEU A 639 -11.30 -24.00 -6.50
C LEU A 639 -11.23 -25.52 -6.76
N ASP A 640 -10.84 -26.32 -5.76
CA ASP A 640 -10.80 -27.79 -5.88
C ASP A 640 -12.19 -28.41 -6.20
N THR A 641 -13.27 -27.72 -5.85
CA THR A 641 -14.64 -28.21 -6.08
C THR A 641 -15.15 -27.86 -7.48
N HIS A 642 -14.70 -26.74 -8.05
CA HIS A 642 -15.31 -26.17 -9.25
C HIS A 642 -14.36 -26.08 -10.45
N LEU A 643 -13.04 -26.33 -10.29
CA LEU A 643 -12.05 -26.49 -11.34
C LEU A 643 -11.61 -27.95 -11.48
#